data_23ab2bba2c76d97070457dd35e1d17de
#
_entry.id   23ab2bba2c76d97070457dd35e1d17de
#
_cell.length_a   1.000
_cell.length_b   1.000
_cell.length_c   1.000
_cell.angle_alpha   90.00
_cell.angle_beta   90.00
_cell.angle_gamma   90.00
#
_symmetry.space_group_name_H-M   'P 1'
#
loop_
_entity.id
_entity.type
_entity.pdbx_description
1 polymer ?
#
loop_
_entity_poly.entity_id
_entity_poly.type
_entity_poly.pdbx_seq_one_letter_code
_entity_poly.pdbx_strand_id
1 'polypeptide(L)'
;MSAAGYPLALAPVAAIGLLTVALRPLATETVAPLRLALVRAALVTGAFAVLTVEVLGALGLLTLPAFAVAWLLFLAAAGAVAGRRRRRDAARRAAAAVAAPRRALVGATTGPTTGAPAPPPAPDAGAPGAAGARRSGWWTGLAEAWRTAGRGERLLAGTVGGLLLVELLIALLAEPNNFDSQTYHLPKVEHWVAQGDLDFWPTAIHRQVTIPPGAEYLLLHLRLFTGGDALHHLVQWAAGVGVLLAATRITAQLGGSRRAQLLTAFVLATTPMVALQATSTQTDLVCAAWVACAATLALDGLRRRTGVGTMLGLGAATGLTAVTKTNGLMALGPLLVLWGLAQLRLARGGTARERAGAAPHRAGAVGGPDAGHAGGAAAPGGLRPGHQVARTVTGSVLILLVAAVVVGPFLARVTAEFGHPLGPPRLRESVPMERHDPPSVLVNALRIAHTAFDTPLAPLRRAGAEAIVAGAELIGVDPQDQATTFGRERFPVPSWYPDEDRVAFPLAGALALIGTGFALARPGRVGPTQAGPLRAYAVVVVVAVLLHTAMVKWQPWGNRLLLYALTLAVPLAGLWLDALFRRRSAARAGGTGRRSVAAGLAVTVLAACALAGVLAVSYGFPRRLVGAGSVFTASEWETRFLRRPQWAEEFRWAAGAVRATDARRIGLVQQNDNWEYPWWLLLRDADGRPPELVALQSVLPGRPPADPASVDAIVCTGSRPACAELVPAGWRVEFRGYVGYALPPGR
;
A
#
# COMPACT_ATOMS: atom_id res chain seq x y z
N MET A 1 -29.68 13.56 -3.72
CA MET A 1 -28.20 13.48 -3.89
C MET A 1 -27.74 14.66 -4.75
N SER A 2 -26.91 15.55 -4.23
CA SER A 2 -26.43 16.73 -4.98
C SER A 2 -25.29 16.28 -5.91
N ALA A 3 -25.51 16.36 -7.23
CA ALA A 3 -24.49 16.10 -8.24
C ALA A 3 -23.25 17.04 -8.15
N ALA A 4 -23.34 18.09 -7.33
CA ALA A 4 -22.32 19.12 -7.19
C ALA A 4 -20.97 18.65 -6.61
N GLY A 5 -20.94 17.54 -5.87
CA GLY A 5 -19.71 17.04 -5.24
C GLY A 5 -18.88 16.09 -6.11
N TYR A 6 -19.44 15.47 -7.15
CA TYR A 6 -18.72 14.50 -7.99
C TYR A 6 -17.42 15.03 -8.61
N PRO A 7 -17.30 16.28 -9.08
CA PRO A 7 -16.03 16.80 -9.58
C PRO A 7 -14.92 16.81 -8.53
N LEU A 8 -15.26 16.93 -7.24
CA LEU A 8 -14.28 16.88 -6.14
C LEU A 8 -13.66 15.48 -5.95
N ALA A 9 -14.33 14.42 -6.39
CA ALA A 9 -13.74 13.08 -6.38
C ALA A 9 -12.49 12.98 -7.28
N LEU A 10 -12.30 13.88 -8.23
CA LEU A 10 -11.10 14.01 -9.04
C LEU A 10 -9.97 14.81 -8.37
N ALA A 11 -10.24 15.50 -7.26
CA ALA A 11 -9.26 16.35 -6.58
C ALA A 11 -7.99 15.58 -6.14
N PRO A 12 -8.04 14.36 -5.58
CA PRO A 12 -6.86 13.57 -5.26
C PRO A 12 -6.00 13.27 -6.49
N VAL A 13 -6.62 12.93 -7.62
CA VAL A 13 -5.93 12.64 -8.88
C VAL A 13 -5.25 13.88 -9.43
N ALA A 14 -5.95 15.02 -9.44
CA ALA A 14 -5.40 16.31 -9.85
C ALA A 14 -4.23 16.73 -8.95
N ALA A 15 -4.35 16.57 -7.63
CA ALA A 15 -3.29 16.86 -6.66
C ALA A 15 -2.03 16.00 -6.93
N ILE A 16 -2.20 14.68 -7.11
CA ILE A 16 -1.10 13.78 -7.45
C ILE A 16 -0.44 14.21 -8.76
N GLY A 17 -1.21 14.61 -9.78
CA GLY A 17 -0.70 15.11 -11.04
C GLY A 17 0.15 16.39 -10.87
N LEU A 18 -0.38 17.39 -10.16
CA LEU A 18 0.32 18.67 -9.90
C LEU A 18 1.58 18.45 -9.05
N LEU A 19 1.48 17.67 -7.97
CA LEU A 19 2.61 17.36 -7.10
C LEU A 19 3.67 16.50 -7.79
N THR A 20 3.29 15.63 -8.71
CA THR A 20 4.26 14.87 -9.54
C THR A 20 5.13 15.81 -10.36
N VAL A 21 4.55 16.86 -10.95
CA VAL A 21 5.33 17.90 -11.65
C VAL A 21 6.21 18.68 -10.68
N ALA A 22 5.66 19.08 -9.53
CA ALA A 22 6.36 19.88 -8.52
C ALA A 22 7.56 19.14 -7.89
N LEU A 23 7.40 17.85 -7.56
CA LEU A 23 8.36 17.04 -6.80
C LEU A 23 9.29 16.19 -7.67
N ARG A 24 9.24 16.34 -9.00
CA ARG A 24 10.08 15.59 -9.92
C ARG A 24 11.56 15.97 -9.76
N PRO A 25 12.44 15.02 -9.38
CA PRO A 25 13.89 15.27 -9.31
C PRO A 25 14.49 15.36 -10.71
N LEU A 26 15.74 15.88 -10.81
CA LEU A 26 16.50 15.86 -12.05
C LEU A 26 16.81 14.41 -12.45
N ALA A 27 16.63 14.08 -13.74
CA ALA A 27 16.78 12.72 -14.26
C ALA A 27 18.19 12.14 -14.07
N THR A 28 19.22 12.98 -14.07
CA THR A 28 20.63 12.61 -13.92
C THR A 28 21.00 12.13 -12.52
N GLU A 29 20.18 12.43 -11.52
CA GLU A 29 20.55 12.22 -10.11
C GLU A 29 19.83 11.04 -9.45
N THR A 30 18.72 10.56 -10.01
CA THR A 30 17.84 9.60 -9.35
C THR A 30 17.33 8.48 -10.26
N VAL A 31 17.22 7.27 -9.68
CA VAL A 31 16.62 6.12 -10.36
C VAL A 31 15.10 6.34 -10.51
N ALA A 32 14.61 6.21 -11.75
CA ALA A 32 13.19 6.34 -12.10
C ALA A 32 12.53 7.62 -11.52
N PRO A 33 12.96 8.82 -11.94
CA PRO A 33 12.58 10.08 -11.32
C PRO A 33 11.07 10.38 -11.36
N LEU A 34 10.35 9.91 -12.38
CA LEU A 34 8.90 10.06 -12.46
C LEU A 34 8.19 9.23 -11.37
N ARG A 35 8.62 7.96 -11.18
CA ARG A 35 8.04 7.10 -10.15
C ARG A 35 8.35 7.61 -8.74
N LEU A 36 9.54 8.19 -8.52
CA LEU A 36 9.84 8.87 -7.25
C LEU A 36 8.94 10.08 -7.02
N ALA A 37 8.67 10.86 -8.07
CA ALA A 37 7.76 12.00 -7.96
C ALA A 37 6.32 11.55 -7.63
N LEU A 38 5.84 10.45 -8.24
CA LEU A 38 4.54 9.86 -7.93
C LEU A 38 4.47 9.35 -6.49
N VAL A 39 5.51 8.64 -6.01
CA VAL A 39 5.61 8.20 -4.60
C VAL A 39 5.52 9.40 -3.64
N ARG A 40 6.29 10.46 -3.89
CA ARG A 40 6.25 11.67 -3.06
C ARG A 40 4.89 12.36 -3.13
N ALA A 41 4.30 12.45 -4.32
CA ALA A 41 2.97 13.04 -4.52
C ALA A 41 1.90 12.24 -3.76
N ALA A 42 1.91 10.91 -3.85
CA ALA A 42 0.99 10.04 -3.13
C ALA A 42 1.11 10.20 -1.61
N LEU A 43 2.34 10.26 -1.08
CA LEU A 43 2.58 10.46 0.36
C LEU A 43 2.09 11.82 0.85
N VAL A 44 2.34 12.90 0.09
CA VAL A 44 1.87 14.25 0.45
C VAL A 44 0.35 14.31 0.38
N THR A 45 -0.27 13.75 -0.66
CA THR A 45 -1.73 13.71 -0.81
C THR A 45 -2.38 12.84 0.27
N GLY A 46 -1.81 11.66 0.57
CA GLY A 46 -2.32 10.78 1.62
C GLY A 46 -2.21 11.40 3.02
N ALA A 47 -1.07 12.02 3.34
CA ALA A 47 -0.91 12.72 4.61
C ALA A 47 -1.87 13.92 4.72
N PHE A 48 -2.03 14.70 3.64
CA PHE A 48 -3.03 15.77 3.59
C PHE A 48 -4.44 15.23 3.83
N ALA A 49 -4.84 14.14 3.16
CA ALA A 49 -6.18 13.57 3.31
C ALA A 49 -6.43 13.12 4.76
N VAL A 50 -5.49 12.37 5.36
CA VAL A 50 -5.62 11.92 6.76
C VAL A 50 -5.70 13.10 7.72
N LEU A 51 -4.77 14.06 7.60
CA LEU A 51 -4.74 15.21 8.49
C LEU A 51 -5.95 16.15 8.32
N THR A 52 -6.50 16.25 7.11
CA THR A 52 -7.74 17.00 6.86
C THR A 52 -8.90 16.39 7.65
N VAL A 53 -9.03 15.06 7.64
CA VAL A 53 -10.08 14.39 8.43
C VAL A 53 -9.86 14.61 9.93
N GLU A 54 -8.65 14.48 10.42
CA GLU A 54 -8.34 14.70 11.85
C GLU A 54 -8.63 16.14 12.29
N VAL A 55 -8.22 17.14 11.49
CA VAL A 55 -8.43 18.55 11.82
C VAL A 55 -9.91 18.93 11.73
N LEU A 56 -10.58 18.58 10.64
CA LEU A 56 -11.99 18.92 10.46
C LEU A 56 -12.88 18.14 11.43
N GLY A 57 -12.54 16.89 11.73
CA GLY A 57 -13.24 16.09 12.73
C GLY A 57 -13.12 16.66 14.15
N ALA A 58 -11.93 17.13 14.53
CA ALA A 58 -11.74 17.79 15.82
C ALA A 58 -12.51 19.12 15.95
N LEU A 59 -12.91 19.72 14.82
CA LEU A 59 -13.70 20.96 14.78
C LEU A 59 -15.21 20.71 14.58
N GLY A 60 -15.67 19.45 14.48
CA GLY A 60 -17.06 19.12 14.16
C GLY A 60 -17.48 19.52 12.74
N LEU A 61 -16.54 19.53 11.79
CA LEU A 61 -16.71 20.02 10.43
C LEU A 61 -16.55 18.92 9.35
N LEU A 62 -16.94 17.68 9.63
CA LEU A 62 -16.92 16.61 8.62
C LEU A 62 -18.05 16.78 7.60
N THR A 63 -18.02 17.88 6.86
CA THR A 63 -19.04 18.30 5.91
C THR A 63 -18.46 18.50 4.51
N LEU A 64 -19.28 18.31 3.47
CA LEU A 64 -18.87 18.54 2.08
C LEU A 64 -18.26 19.95 1.85
N PRO A 65 -18.86 21.06 2.33
CA PRO A 65 -18.28 22.39 2.10
C PRO A 65 -16.88 22.55 2.72
N ALA A 66 -16.66 22.07 3.95
CA ALA A 66 -15.35 22.16 4.61
C ALA A 66 -14.27 21.35 3.86
N PHE A 67 -14.62 20.13 3.43
CA PHE A 67 -13.73 19.32 2.60
C PHE A 67 -13.47 19.94 1.23
N ALA A 68 -14.48 20.54 0.59
CA ALA A 68 -14.31 21.23 -0.67
C ALA A 68 -13.30 22.39 -0.54
N VAL A 69 -13.45 23.23 0.49
CA VAL A 69 -12.52 24.34 0.77
C VAL A 69 -11.10 23.80 1.01
N ALA A 70 -10.93 22.78 1.85
CA ALA A 70 -9.62 22.19 2.13
C ALA A 70 -8.95 21.67 0.85
N TRP A 71 -9.67 20.94 0.00
CA TRP A 71 -9.14 20.43 -1.26
C TRP A 71 -8.85 21.52 -2.28
N LEU A 72 -9.69 22.55 -2.40
CA LEU A 72 -9.43 23.68 -3.31
C LEU A 72 -8.18 24.44 -2.89
N LEU A 73 -7.98 24.70 -1.59
CA LEU A 73 -6.76 25.31 -1.07
C LEU A 73 -5.53 24.44 -1.33
N PHE A 74 -5.63 23.14 -1.12
CA PHE A 74 -4.54 22.20 -1.40
C PHE A 74 -4.17 22.15 -2.88
N LEU A 75 -5.17 22.11 -3.76
CA LEU A 75 -4.97 22.15 -5.22
C LEU A 75 -4.34 23.49 -5.66
N ALA A 76 -4.76 24.60 -5.11
CA ALA A 76 -4.19 25.91 -5.38
C ALA A 76 -2.71 25.94 -4.95
N ALA A 77 -2.39 25.45 -3.75
CA ALA A 77 -1.01 25.35 -3.25
C ALA A 77 -0.16 24.44 -4.14
N ALA A 78 -0.65 23.23 -4.47
CA ALA A 78 0.03 22.30 -5.37
C ALA A 78 0.25 22.89 -6.76
N GLY A 79 -0.75 23.60 -7.30
CA GLY A 79 -0.66 24.33 -8.58
C GLY A 79 0.38 25.43 -8.56
N ALA A 80 0.42 26.23 -7.49
CA ALA A 80 1.42 27.28 -7.31
C ALA A 80 2.85 26.72 -7.27
N VAL A 81 3.07 25.62 -6.51
CA VAL A 81 4.39 24.95 -6.45
C VAL A 81 4.77 24.36 -7.80
N ALA A 82 3.84 23.70 -8.50
CA ALA A 82 4.06 23.17 -9.84
C ALA A 82 4.37 24.26 -10.85
N GLY A 83 3.67 25.39 -10.80
CA GLY A 83 3.90 26.58 -11.65
C GLY A 83 5.27 27.18 -11.42
N ARG A 84 5.67 27.40 -10.16
CA ARG A 84 7.03 27.86 -9.80
C ARG A 84 8.11 26.92 -10.33
N ARG A 85 7.88 25.61 -10.23
CA ARG A 85 8.81 24.60 -10.75
C ARG A 85 8.95 24.70 -12.27
N ARG A 86 7.84 24.76 -13.02
CA ARG A 86 7.83 24.91 -14.48
C ARG A 86 8.59 26.16 -14.93
N ARG A 87 8.38 27.30 -14.26
CA ARG A 87 9.10 28.56 -14.55
C ARG A 87 10.59 28.41 -14.32
N ARG A 88 11.03 27.80 -13.21
CA ARG A 88 12.45 27.54 -12.92
C ARG A 88 13.09 26.61 -13.97
N ASP A 89 12.40 25.55 -14.38
CA ASP A 89 12.89 24.61 -15.39
C ASP A 89 12.94 25.25 -16.78
N ALA A 90 12.04 26.18 -17.10
CA ALA A 90 12.08 26.98 -18.32
C ALA A 90 13.28 27.94 -18.32
N ALA A 91 13.50 28.68 -17.23
CA ALA A 91 14.63 29.58 -17.08
C ALA A 91 15.99 28.84 -17.19
N ARG A 92 16.12 27.68 -16.55
CA ARG A 92 17.33 26.84 -16.67
C ARG A 92 17.58 26.37 -18.10
N ARG A 93 16.55 26.02 -18.84
CA ARG A 93 16.67 25.64 -20.26
C ARG A 93 17.09 26.82 -21.15
N ALA A 94 16.51 28.00 -20.92
CA ALA A 94 16.89 29.20 -21.62
C ALA A 94 18.38 29.57 -21.35
N ALA A 95 18.81 29.51 -20.09
CA ALA A 95 20.21 29.75 -19.73
C ALA A 95 21.19 28.74 -20.37
N ALA A 96 20.79 27.44 -20.39
CA ALA A 96 21.58 26.39 -21.05
C ALA A 96 21.68 26.61 -22.58
N ALA A 97 20.59 27.04 -23.20
CA ALA A 97 20.57 27.36 -24.64
C ALA A 97 21.48 28.55 -25.01
N VAL A 98 21.56 29.56 -24.13
CA VAL A 98 22.46 30.71 -24.30
C VAL A 98 23.93 30.33 -24.07
N ALA A 99 24.22 29.38 -23.15
CA ALA A 99 25.58 28.95 -22.85
C ALA A 99 26.20 27.99 -23.90
N ALA A 100 25.34 27.29 -24.66
CA ALA A 100 25.81 26.32 -25.67
C ALA A 100 26.69 26.90 -26.78
N PRO A 101 26.39 28.08 -27.41
CA PRO A 101 27.25 28.64 -28.46
C PRO A 101 28.59 29.18 -27.95
N ARG A 102 28.68 29.64 -26.69
CA ARG A 102 29.95 30.13 -26.12
C ARG A 102 30.99 29.02 -25.89
N ARG A 103 30.60 27.78 -25.61
CA ARG A 103 31.52 26.65 -25.49
C ARG A 103 32.11 26.18 -26.82
N ALA A 104 31.36 26.32 -27.89
CA ALA A 104 31.85 26.03 -29.26
C ALA A 104 32.92 27.04 -29.73
N LEU A 105 32.79 28.32 -29.34
CA LEU A 105 33.75 29.36 -29.68
C LEU A 105 35.06 29.30 -28.85
N VAL A 106 34.99 28.90 -27.58
CA VAL A 106 36.18 28.82 -26.69
C VAL A 106 37.02 27.56 -27.02
N GLY A 107 36.41 26.49 -27.58
CA GLY A 107 37.15 25.30 -28.02
C GLY A 107 37.90 25.49 -29.35
N ALA A 108 37.62 26.56 -30.13
CA ALA A 108 38.24 26.81 -31.43
C ALA A 108 39.50 27.70 -31.38
N THR A 109 39.87 28.25 -30.20
CA THR A 109 40.97 29.24 -30.08
C THR A 109 42.24 28.72 -29.39
N THR A 110 42.37 27.46 -29.08
CA THR A 110 43.60 26.90 -28.47
C THR A 110 44.02 25.60 -29.16
N GLY A 111 44.54 25.69 -30.36
CA GLY A 111 45.27 24.59 -30.99
C GLY A 111 46.58 25.13 -31.58
N PRO A 112 47.76 24.55 -31.27
CA PRO A 112 49.03 24.96 -31.92
C PRO A 112 49.06 24.50 -33.35
N THR A 113 49.45 25.42 -34.22
CA THR A 113 49.76 25.19 -35.63
C THR A 113 51.03 24.33 -35.77
N THR A 114 50.87 23.06 -36.09
CA THR A 114 51.95 22.26 -36.69
C THR A 114 51.39 21.62 -37.93
N GLY A 115 52.00 22.00 -39.09
CA GLY A 115 51.60 21.55 -40.41
C GLY A 115 51.85 20.08 -40.65
N ALA A 116 50.78 19.35 -40.94
CA ALA A 116 50.79 18.09 -41.69
C ALA A 116 49.60 18.09 -42.66
N PRO A 117 49.67 17.58 -43.87
CA PRO A 117 48.62 17.63 -44.88
C PRO A 117 47.43 16.76 -44.46
N ALA A 118 46.23 17.31 -44.60
CA ALA A 118 44.94 16.64 -44.23
C ALA A 118 44.64 15.49 -45.22
N PRO A 119 44.14 14.35 -44.72
CA PRO A 119 43.56 13.32 -45.59
C PRO A 119 42.20 13.83 -46.17
N PRO A 120 41.75 13.27 -47.32
CA PRO A 120 40.53 13.70 -47.99
C PRO A 120 39.27 13.42 -47.15
N PRO A 121 38.22 14.26 -47.28
CA PRO A 121 37.00 14.11 -46.50
C PRO A 121 36.26 12.82 -46.85
N ALA A 122 35.93 12.04 -45.84
CA ALA A 122 34.99 10.92 -45.93
C ALA A 122 33.58 11.46 -46.26
N PRO A 123 32.74 10.72 -47.02
CA PRO A 123 31.43 11.20 -47.44
C PRO A 123 30.53 11.44 -46.20
N ASP A 124 29.84 12.57 -46.25
CA ASP A 124 28.90 13.07 -45.26
C ASP A 124 27.93 12.00 -44.75
N ALA A 125 28.22 11.42 -43.60
CA ALA A 125 27.19 10.88 -42.72
C ALA A 125 26.52 12.09 -42.08
N GLY A 126 25.36 12.48 -42.60
CA GLY A 126 24.60 13.65 -42.21
C GLY A 126 24.53 13.79 -40.68
N ALA A 127 25.13 14.86 -40.17
CA ALA A 127 24.92 15.29 -38.79
C ALA A 127 23.42 15.41 -38.56
N PRO A 128 22.85 14.76 -37.53
CA PRO A 128 21.44 14.99 -37.21
C PRO A 128 21.31 16.45 -36.78
N GLY A 129 20.71 17.24 -37.69
CA GLY A 129 20.44 18.64 -37.51
C GLY A 129 19.83 18.90 -36.15
N ALA A 130 20.22 19.99 -35.52
CA ALA A 130 19.61 20.58 -34.34
C ALA A 130 18.19 21.07 -34.67
N ALA A 131 17.36 20.17 -35.21
CA ALA A 131 15.94 20.37 -35.43
C ALA A 131 15.25 20.16 -34.08
N GLY A 132 14.79 21.26 -33.50
CA GLY A 132 13.79 21.41 -32.48
C GLY A 132 13.59 20.22 -31.55
N ALA A 133 14.08 20.28 -30.32
CA ALA A 133 13.64 19.42 -29.24
C ALA A 133 12.12 19.59 -29.07
N ARG A 134 11.36 18.87 -29.93
CA ARG A 134 9.91 18.74 -29.78
C ARG A 134 9.67 18.29 -28.37
N ARG A 135 8.81 18.99 -27.65
CA ARG A 135 8.22 18.53 -26.38
C ARG A 135 7.68 17.13 -26.65
N SER A 136 8.48 16.10 -26.40
CA SER A 136 7.96 14.74 -26.42
C SER A 136 6.99 14.66 -25.23
N GLY A 137 5.71 14.72 -25.53
CA GLY A 137 4.67 14.48 -24.54
C GLY A 137 4.93 13.10 -23.91
N TRP A 138 4.45 12.86 -22.70
CA TRP A 138 4.55 11.55 -22.03
C TRP A 138 4.01 10.40 -22.92
N TRP A 139 3.05 10.69 -23.81
CA TRP A 139 2.52 9.76 -24.80
C TRP A 139 3.57 9.32 -25.84
N THR A 140 4.42 10.24 -26.30
CA THR A 140 5.48 9.89 -27.26
C THR A 140 6.56 9.02 -26.62
N GLY A 141 6.87 9.25 -25.33
CA GLY A 141 7.77 8.39 -24.54
C GLY A 141 7.19 6.99 -24.32
N LEU A 142 5.89 6.87 -24.06
CA LEU A 142 5.21 5.58 -23.95
C LEU A 142 5.16 4.84 -25.29
N ALA A 143 4.82 5.53 -26.37
CA ALA A 143 4.78 4.96 -27.72
C ALA A 143 6.17 4.48 -28.17
N GLU A 144 7.21 5.21 -27.86
CA GLU A 144 8.59 4.81 -28.13
C GLU A 144 9.00 3.61 -27.28
N ALA A 145 8.67 3.64 -25.98
CA ALA A 145 8.88 2.52 -25.09
C ALA A 145 8.17 1.25 -25.56
N TRP A 146 6.94 1.38 -26.08
CA TRP A 146 6.19 0.26 -26.66
C TRP A 146 6.80 -0.23 -27.99
N ARG A 147 7.22 0.69 -28.87
CA ARG A 147 7.86 0.33 -30.15
C ARG A 147 9.18 -0.41 -29.95
N THR A 148 9.98 0.02 -28.96
CA THR A 148 11.27 -0.60 -28.63
C THR A 148 11.17 -1.87 -27.80
N ALA A 149 9.98 -2.17 -27.24
CA ALA A 149 9.75 -3.36 -26.43
C ALA A 149 9.76 -4.63 -27.28
N GLY A 150 10.45 -5.67 -26.79
CA GLY A 150 10.38 -7.01 -27.36
C GLY A 150 8.98 -7.64 -27.18
N ARG A 151 8.66 -8.70 -27.96
CA ARG A 151 7.36 -9.40 -27.90
C ARG A 151 7.02 -9.83 -26.46
N GLY A 152 7.97 -10.42 -25.73
CA GLY A 152 7.75 -10.82 -24.33
C GLY A 152 7.47 -9.64 -23.39
N GLU A 153 8.14 -8.50 -23.57
CA GLU A 153 7.87 -7.31 -22.76
C GLU A 153 6.50 -6.71 -23.05
N ARG A 154 6.07 -6.72 -24.33
CA ARG A 154 4.70 -6.28 -24.69
C ARG A 154 3.64 -7.18 -24.12
N LEU A 155 3.86 -8.52 -24.12
CA LEU A 155 2.94 -9.48 -23.52
C LEU A 155 2.81 -9.24 -22.00
N LEU A 156 3.94 -9.12 -21.29
CA LEU A 156 3.92 -8.83 -19.85
C LEU A 156 3.19 -7.50 -19.55
N ALA A 157 3.52 -6.43 -20.28
CA ALA A 157 2.89 -5.12 -20.09
C ALA A 157 1.39 -5.14 -20.46
N GLY A 158 1.02 -5.85 -21.53
CA GLY A 158 -0.37 -6.03 -21.95
C GLY A 158 -1.20 -6.79 -20.92
N THR A 159 -0.66 -7.88 -20.35
CA THR A 159 -1.33 -8.63 -19.28
C THR A 159 -1.53 -7.75 -18.04
N VAL A 160 -0.50 -7.03 -17.58
CA VAL A 160 -0.63 -6.11 -16.44
C VAL A 160 -1.67 -5.02 -16.72
N GLY A 161 -1.58 -4.37 -17.88
CA GLY A 161 -2.54 -3.32 -18.26
C GLY A 161 -3.97 -3.84 -18.40
N GLY A 162 -4.14 -5.04 -18.98
CA GLY A 162 -5.43 -5.69 -19.10
C GLY A 162 -6.07 -6.02 -17.75
N LEU A 163 -5.30 -6.60 -16.81
CA LEU A 163 -5.78 -6.90 -15.46
C LEU A 163 -6.17 -5.62 -14.72
N LEU A 164 -5.34 -4.58 -14.75
CA LEU A 164 -5.66 -3.30 -14.11
C LEU A 164 -6.93 -2.65 -14.67
N LEU A 165 -7.18 -2.79 -15.98
CA LEU A 165 -8.42 -2.28 -16.59
C LEU A 165 -9.64 -3.09 -16.17
N VAL A 166 -9.51 -4.42 -16.10
CA VAL A 166 -10.59 -5.30 -15.62
C VAL A 166 -10.87 -5.05 -14.14
N GLU A 167 -9.84 -4.93 -13.31
CA GLU A 167 -9.97 -4.56 -11.89
C GLU A 167 -10.65 -3.19 -11.73
N LEU A 168 -10.29 -2.20 -12.56
CA LEU A 168 -10.96 -0.89 -12.56
C LEU A 168 -12.44 -1.02 -12.93
N LEU A 169 -12.77 -1.82 -13.93
CA LEU A 169 -14.15 -2.06 -14.33
C LEU A 169 -14.95 -2.67 -13.17
N ILE A 170 -14.40 -3.70 -12.50
CA ILE A 170 -15.04 -4.31 -11.33
C ILE A 170 -15.18 -3.27 -10.21
N ALA A 171 -14.14 -2.48 -9.94
CA ALA A 171 -14.15 -1.45 -8.89
C ALA A 171 -15.17 -0.33 -9.13
N LEU A 172 -15.58 -0.09 -10.38
CA LEU A 172 -16.59 0.89 -10.76
C LEU A 172 -18.02 0.32 -10.80
N LEU A 173 -18.17 -0.98 -10.99
CA LEU A 173 -19.47 -1.63 -11.16
C LEU A 173 -19.94 -2.41 -9.94
N ALA A 174 -19.00 -2.89 -9.11
CA ALA A 174 -19.35 -3.71 -7.96
C ALA A 174 -19.72 -2.88 -6.75
N GLU A 175 -20.67 -3.39 -5.98
CA GLU A 175 -21.04 -2.85 -4.68
C GLU A 175 -20.10 -3.36 -3.57
N PRO A 176 -19.85 -2.58 -2.50
CA PRO A 176 -19.15 -3.06 -1.33
C PRO A 176 -19.85 -4.27 -0.71
N ASN A 177 -19.17 -5.41 -0.66
CA ASN A 177 -19.78 -6.68 -0.26
C ASN A 177 -18.83 -7.61 0.51
N ASN A 178 -17.67 -7.10 0.98
CA ASN A 178 -16.85 -7.87 1.89
C ASN A 178 -17.41 -7.80 3.32
N PHE A 179 -17.09 -8.81 4.12
CA PHE A 179 -17.61 -8.95 5.48
C PHE A 179 -17.21 -7.77 6.38
N ASP A 180 -15.95 -7.39 6.36
CA ASP A 180 -15.40 -6.32 7.21
C ASP A 180 -16.03 -4.96 6.87
N SER A 181 -16.29 -4.68 5.60
CA SER A 181 -16.96 -3.44 5.18
C SER A 181 -18.40 -3.35 5.67
N GLN A 182 -19.13 -4.47 5.67
CA GLN A 182 -20.50 -4.50 6.17
C GLN A 182 -20.57 -4.38 7.70
N THR A 183 -19.50 -4.81 8.39
CA THR A 183 -19.46 -4.86 9.86
C THR A 183 -18.89 -3.55 10.45
N TYR A 184 -17.75 -3.05 9.95
CA TYR A 184 -17.07 -1.94 10.64
C TYR A 184 -16.41 -0.88 9.75
N HIS A 185 -15.95 -1.17 8.53
CA HIS A 185 -15.32 -0.14 7.69
C HIS A 185 -16.30 0.94 7.24
N LEU A 186 -17.43 0.53 6.65
CA LEU A 186 -18.43 1.46 6.13
C LEU A 186 -19.34 2.04 7.21
N PRO A 187 -19.80 1.26 8.21
CA PRO A 187 -20.49 1.85 9.36
C PRO A 187 -19.71 2.96 10.04
N LYS A 188 -18.39 2.79 10.24
CA LYS A 188 -17.52 3.82 10.78
C LYS A 188 -17.61 5.13 9.99
N VAL A 189 -17.59 5.05 8.65
CA VAL A 189 -17.72 6.22 7.77
C VAL A 189 -19.10 6.89 7.91
N GLU A 190 -20.17 6.10 7.99
CA GLU A 190 -21.53 6.64 8.15
C GLU A 190 -21.73 7.30 9.52
N HIS A 191 -21.19 6.70 10.60
CA HIS A 191 -21.21 7.34 11.92
C HIS A 191 -20.53 8.71 11.91
N TRP A 192 -19.31 8.81 11.33
CA TRP A 192 -18.62 10.10 11.22
C TRP A 192 -19.40 11.14 10.40
N VAL A 193 -20.04 10.70 9.32
CA VAL A 193 -20.89 11.60 8.51
C VAL A 193 -22.13 12.05 9.29
N ALA A 194 -22.73 11.14 10.07
CA ALA A 194 -23.95 11.45 10.84
C ALA A 194 -23.67 12.39 12.02
N GLN A 195 -22.57 12.20 12.75
CA GLN A 195 -22.20 13.01 13.91
C GLN A 195 -21.41 14.28 13.55
N GLY A 196 -20.75 14.31 12.37
CA GLY A 196 -19.96 15.45 11.92
C GLY A 196 -18.56 15.56 12.53
N ASP A 197 -18.14 14.60 13.37
CA ASP A 197 -16.85 14.58 14.07
C ASP A 197 -16.25 13.18 14.12
N LEU A 198 -15.12 13.00 14.85
CA LEU A 198 -14.40 11.74 15.02
C LEU A 198 -14.53 11.16 16.43
N ASP A 199 -15.45 11.65 17.22
CA ASP A 199 -15.71 11.12 18.55
C ASP A 199 -16.16 9.66 18.47
N PHE A 200 -15.84 8.90 19.50
CA PHE A 200 -16.33 7.53 19.60
C PHE A 200 -17.82 7.53 20.02
N TRP A 201 -18.55 6.58 19.51
CA TRP A 201 -19.97 6.36 19.78
C TRP A 201 -20.18 5.05 20.50
N PRO A 202 -21.27 4.89 21.26
CA PRO A 202 -21.65 3.60 21.82
C PRO A 202 -21.76 2.55 20.71
N THR A 203 -21.10 1.41 20.85
CA THR A 203 -21.18 0.31 19.88
C THR A 203 -20.86 -1.03 20.53
N ALA A 204 -21.51 -2.10 20.07
CA ALA A 204 -21.15 -3.48 20.42
C ALA A 204 -19.96 -3.98 19.58
N ILE A 205 -19.59 -3.27 18.51
CA ILE A 205 -18.56 -3.66 17.52
C ILE A 205 -17.29 -2.84 17.76
N HIS A 206 -16.46 -3.25 18.70
CA HIS A 206 -15.25 -2.50 19.09
C HIS A 206 -14.32 -2.18 17.90
N ARG A 207 -14.33 -2.98 16.82
CA ARG A 207 -13.54 -2.74 15.60
C ARG A 207 -13.90 -1.45 14.88
N GLN A 208 -15.12 -0.92 15.08
CA GLN A 208 -15.52 0.38 14.52
C GLN A 208 -14.71 1.53 15.11
N VAL A 209 -14.23 1.42 16.33
CA VAL A 209 -13.54 2.51 17.05
C VAL A 209 -12.05 2.23 17.32
N THR A 210 -11.65 0.95 17.43
CA THR A 210 -10.27 0.59 17.83
C THR A 210 -9.33 0.27 16.66
N ILE A 211 -9.84 -0.13 15.49
CA ILE A 211 -8.99 -0.41 14.33
C ILE A 211 -8.55 0.91 13.68
N PRO A 212 -7.24 1.05 13.37
CA PRO A 212 -6.69 2.24 12.74
C PRO A 212 -7.44 2.65 11.46
N PRO A 213 -7.87 3.92 11.34
CA PRO A 213 -8.89 4.34 10.36
C PRO A 213 -8.33 4.94 9.06
N GLY A 214 -7.02 4.81 8.78
CA GLY A 214 -6.41 5.56 7.68
C GLY A 214 -6.96 5.28 6.29
N ALA A 215 -7.42 4.05 6.01
CA ALA A 215 -8.09 3.75 4.75
C ALA A 215 -9.53 4.29 4.74
N GLU A 216 -10.25 4.17 5.85
CA GLU A 216 -11.62 4.70 6.00
C GLU A 216 -11.66 6.22 5.93
N TYR A 217 -10.60 6.92 6.34
CA TYR A 217 -10.47 8.35 6.09
C TYR A 217 -10.46 8.68 4.59
N LEU A 218 -9.82 7.84 3.76
CA LEU A 218 -9.87 8.01 2.31
C LEU A 218 -11.27 7.71 1.76
N LEU A 219 -11.97 6.72 2.32
CA LEU A 219 -13.36 6.43 1.97
C LEU A 219 -14.29 7.59 2.36
N LEU A 220 -14.08 8.22 3.52
CA LEU A 220 -14.86 9.37 3.98
C LEU A 220 -14.82 10.55 2.99
N HIS A 221 -13.66 10.84 2.39
CA HIS A 221 -13.59 11.86 1.33
C HIS A 221 -14.52 11.53 0.17
N LEU A 222 -14.48 10.29 -0.34
CA LEU A 222 -15.33 9.86 -1.45
C LEU A 222 -16.81 9.87 -1.04
N ARG A 223 -17.13 9.40 0.18
CA ARG A 223 -18.48 9.42 0.72
C ARG A 223 -19.08 10.82 0.76
N LEU A 224 -18.32 11.80 1.25
CA LEU A 224 -18.76 13.20 1.29
C LEU A 224 -18.91 13.81 -0.11
N PHE A 225 -18.02 13.46 -1.05
CA PHE A 225 -18.06 14.01 -2.41
C PHE A 225 -19.19 13.44 -3.25
N THR A 226 -19.50 12.16 -3.11
CA THR A 226 -20.47 11.46 -3.96
C THR A 226 -21.83 11.24 -3.30
N GLY A 227 -21.92 11.38 -1.99
CA GLY A 227 -23.11 11.06 -1.22
C GLY A 227 -23.41 9.56 -1.09
N GLY A 228 -22.53 8.68 -1.58
CA GLY A 228 -22.67 7.22 -1.58
C GLY A 228 -21.33 6.49 -1.53
N ASP A 229 -21.34 5.20 -1.82
CA ASP A 229 -20.20 4.30 -1.73
C ASP A 229 -19.69 3.77 -3.09
N ALA A 230 -20.29 4.18 -4.20
CA ALA A 230 -19.99 3.68 -5.55
C ALA A 230 -18.51 3.80 -5.97
N LEU A 231 -17.75 4.76 -5.42
CA LEU A 231 -16.33 4.96 -5.72
C LEU A 231 -15.38 4.38 -4.66
N HIS A 232 -15.88 3.73 -3.63
CA HIS A 232 -15.06 3.28 -2.50
C HIS A 232 -13.97 2.26 -2.90
N HIS A 233 -14.26 1.36 -3.83
CA HIS A 233 -13.28 0.40 -4.34
C HIS A 233 -12.06 1.05 -5.00
N LEU A 234 -12.20 2.28 -5.53
CA LEU A 234 -11.10 3.00 -6.18
C LEU A 234 -9.93 3.28 -5.24
N VAL A 235 -10.14 3.31 -3.92
CA VAL A 235 -9.07 3.48 -2.93
C VAL A 235 -8.09 2.30 -2.98
N GLN A 236 -8.60 1.08 -2.95
CA GLN A 236 -7.77 -0.12 -3.05
C GLN A 236 -7.19 -0.33 -4.45
N TRP A 237 -7.96 -0.03 -5.51
CA TRP A 237 -7.44 -0.09 -6.87
C TRP A 237 -6.26 0.88 -7.07
N ALA A 238 -6.39 2.12 -6.63
CA ALA A 238 -5.31 3.11 -6.71
C ALA A 238 -4.10 2.70 -5.87
N ALA A 239 -4.33 2.10 -4.69
CA ALA A 239 -3.26 1.53 -3.87
C ALA A 239 -2.54 0.38 -4.58
N GLY A 240 -3.26 -0.52 -5.27
CA GLY A 240 -2.71 -1.57 -6.12
C GLY A 240 -1.80 -1.02 -7.22
N VAL A 241 -2.25 0.01 -7.94
CA VAL A 241 -1.40 0.73 -8.92
C VAL A 241 -0.16 1.33 -8.24
N GLY A 242 -0.32 1.92 -7.05
CA GLY A 242 0.78 2.46 -6.24
C GLY A 242 1.81 1.39 -5.85
N VAL A 243 1.34 0.20 -5.44
CA VAL A 243 2.16 -0.99 -5.14
C VAL A 243 3.01 -1.36 -6.36
N LEU A 244 2.40 -1.49 -7.55
CA LEU A 244 3.13 -1.84 -8.78
C LEU A 244 4.18 -0.78 -9.13
N LEU A 245 3.86 0.50 -9.02
CA LEU A 245 4.79 1.60 -9.30
C LEU A 245 5.98 1.61 -8.33
N ALA A 246 5.73 1.44 -7.03
CA ALA A 246 6.78 1.41 -6.02
C ALA A 246 7.64 0.15 -6.12
N ALA A 247 7.06 -1.04 -6.28
CA ALA A 247 7.78 -2.30 -6.42
C ALA A 247 8.68 -2.33 -7.67
N THR A 248 8.18 -1.82 -8.81
CA THR A 248 9.00 -1.69 -10.03
C THR A 248 10.13 -0.67 -9.87
N ARG A 249 9.93 0.38 -9.05
CA ARG A 249 11.02 1.29 -8.70
C ARG A 249 12.05 0.63 -7.79
N ILE A 250 11.64 -0.14 -6.80
CA ILE A 250 12.53 -0.95 -5.94
C ILE A 250 13.39 -1.88 -6.82
N THR A 251 12.78 -2.58 -7.77
CA THR A 251 13.48 -3.43 -8.73
C THR A 251 14.57 -2.64 -9.50
N ALA A 252 14.22 -1.43 -9.99
CA ALA A 252 15.17 -0.56 -10.67
C ALA A 252 16.31 -0.09 -9.76
N GLN A 253 16.02 0.26 -8.49
CA GLN A 253 17.02 0.68 -7.49
C GLN A 253 18.00 -0.45 -7.14
N LEU A 254 17.54 -1.69 -7.17
CA LEU A 254 18.35 -2.88 -6.97
C LEU A 254 19.10 -3.32 -8.25
N GLY A 255 19.07 -2.49 -9.31
CA GLY A 255 19.81 -2.72 -10.55
C GLY A 255 19.07 -3.54 -11.60
N GLY A 256 17.75 -3.71 -11.43
CA GLY A 256 16.90 -4.45 -12.38
C GLY A 256 16.72 -3.74 -13.72
N SER A 257 16.81 -4.52 -14.79
CA SER A 257 16.52 -4.09 -16.17
C SER A 257 15.04 -3.73 -16.33
N ARG A 258 14.67 -3.15 -17.48
CA ARG A 258 13.27 -2.94 -17.84
C ARG A 258 12.45 -4.23 -17.80
N ARG A 259 13.01 -5.35 -18.27
CA ARG A 259 12.38 -6.66 -18.22
C ARG A 259 12.17 -7.13 -16.78
N ALA A 260 13.17 -6.95 -15.88
CA ALA A 260 13.01 -7.27 -14.46
C ALA A 260 11.86 -6.49 -13.81
N GLN A 261 11.72 -5.21 -14.14
CA GLN A 261 10.64 -4.36 -13.65
C GLN A 261 9.27 -4.83 -14.15
N LEU A 262 9.16 -5.21 -15.44
CA LEU A 262 7.93 -5.76 -16.01
C LEU A 262 7.59 -7.13 -15.38
N LEU A 263 8.57 -7.98 -15.13
CA LEU A 263 8.37 -9.26 -14.43
C LEU A 263 7.89 -9.04 -12.99
N THR A 264 8.42 -8.04 -12.28
CA THR A 264 7.94 -7.66 -10.95
C THR A 264 6.47 -7.22 -10.99
N ALA A 265 6.12 -6.31 -11.92
CA ALA A 265 4.74 -5.86 -12.08
C ALA A 265 3.80 -7.00 -12.44
N PHE A 266 4.24 -7.89 -13.34
CA PHE A 266 3.47 -9.04 -13.80
C PHE A 266 3.18 -10.02 -12.67
N VAL A 267 4.18 -10.43 -11.89
CA VAL A 267 3.98 -11.36 -10.77
C VAL A 267 3.03 -10.77 -9.72
N LEU A 268 3.15 -9.46 -9.40
CA LEU A 268 2.22 -8.81 -8.47
C LEU A 268 0.80 -8.73 -9.04
N ALA A 269 0.62 -8.21 -10.25
CA ALA A 269 -0.70 -8.02 -10.86
C ALA A 269 -1.43 -9.34 -11.12
N THR A 270 -0.71 -10.44 -11.38
CA THR A 270 -1.29 -11.77 -11.59
C THR A 270 -1.50 -12.56 -10.30
N THR A 271 -1.10 -12.02 -9.15
CA THR A 271 -1.34 -12.66 -7.86
C THR A 271 -2.82 -12.54 -7.48
N PRO A 272 -3.57 -13.65 -7.31
CA PRO A 272 -5.01 -13.60 -7.03
C PRO A 272 -5.37 -12.72 -5.85
N MET A 273 -4.62 -12.79 -4.75
CA MET A 273 -4.85 -11.95 -3.56
C MET A 273 -4.71 -10.45 -3.88
N VAL A 274 -3.73 -10.06 -4.71
CA VAL A 274 -3.56 -8.64 -5.12
C VAL A 274 -4.72 -8.18 -5.98
N ALA A 275 -5.12 -8.99 -6.97
CA ALA A 275 -6.21 -8.66 -7.89
C ALA A 275 -7.57 -8.54 -7.16
N LEU A 276 -7.88 -9.47 -6.25
CA LEU A 276 -9.12 -9.43 -5.48
C LEU A 276 -9.15 -8.28 -4.49
N GLN A 277 -8.04 -8.00 -3.82
CA GLN A 277 -7.94 -6.85 -2.93
C GLN A 277 -8.02 -5.52 -3.68
N ALA A 278 -7.52 -5.43 -4.92
CA ALA A 278 -7.63 -4.23 -5.75
C ALA A 278 -9.08 -3.85 -6.10
N THR A 279 -10.00 -4.81 -6.04
CA THR A 279 -11.43 -4.58 -6.28
C THR A 279 -12.26 -4.52 -5.00
N SER A 280 -11.63 -4.46 -3.83
CA SER A 280 -12.28 -4.53 -2.51
C SER A 280 -12.39 -3.15 -1.83
N THR A 281 -13.14 -3.09 -0.75
CA THR A 281 -13.15 -1.96 0.21
C THR A 281 -12.40 -2.32 1.52
N GLN A 282 -11.49 -3.30 1.46
CA GLN A 282 -10.54 -3.66 2.52
C GLN A 282 -9.43 -2.59 2.65
N THR A 283 -8.41 -2.85 3.47
CA THR A 283 -7.34 -1.88 3.79
C THR A 283 -5.94 -2.37 3.44
N ASP A 284 -5.80 -3.62 3.01
CA ASP A 284 -4.53 -4.34 2.92
C ASP A 284 -3.59 -3.81 1.84
N LEU A 285 -4.09 -3.46 0.64
CA LEU A 285 -3.26 -2.84 -0.41
C LEU A 285 -2.88 -1.40 -0.07
N VAL A 286 -3.73 -0.66 0.63
CA VAL A 286 -3.39 0.70 1.11
C VAL A 286 -2.19 0.63 2.04
N CYS A 287 -2.20 -0.31 3.00
CA CYS A 287 -1.06 -0.57 3.87
C CYS A 287 0.20 -0.97 3.08
N ALA A 288 0.07 -1.93 2.16
CA ALA A 288 1.17 -2.39 1.31
C ALA A 288 1.77 -1.28 0.44
N ALA A 289 0.94 -0.35 -0.06
CA ALA A 289 1.40 0.81 -0.83
C ALA A 289 2.25 1.77 0.02
N TRP A 290 1.83 2.07 1.25
CA TRP A 290 2.62 2.93 2.15
C TRP A 290 3.95 2.27 2.55
N VAL A 291 3.95 0.96 2.84
CA VAL A 291 5.17 0.19 3.09
C VAL A 291 6.11 0.20 1.88
N ALA A 292 5.60 0.01 0.67
CA ALA A 292 6.40 0.07 -0.56
C ALA A 292 6.95 1.48 -0.83
N CYS A 293 6.19 2.54 -0.53
CA CYS A 293 6.65 3.92 -0.58
C CYS A 293 7.82 4.16 0.39
N ALA A 294 7.71 3.68 1.63
CA ALA A 294 8.81 3.76 2.60
C ALA A 294 10.06 2.99 2.13
N ALA A 295 9.87 1.76 1.63
CA ALA A 295 10.98 0.92 1.16
C ALA A 295 11.77 1.59 0.04
N THR A 296 11.08 2.16 -0.96
CA THR A 296 11.76 2.83 -2.07
C THR A 296 12.46 4.13 -1.63
N LEU A 297 11.95 4.86 -0.62
CA LEU A 297 12.63 6.02 -0.04
C LEU A 297 13.84 5.62 0.81
N ALA A 298 13.73 4.54 1.60
CA ALA A 298 14.84 4.00 2.38
C ALA A 298 16.00 3.53 1.48
N LEU A 299 15.69 2.88 0.35
CA LEU A 299 16.70 2.43 -0.62
C LEU A 299 17.46 3.59 -1.28
N ASP A 300 16.84 4.76 -1.52
CA ASP A 300 17.57 5.95 -1.97
C ASP A 300 18.60 6.38 -0.92
N GLY A 301 18.31 6.20 0.38
CA GLY A 301 19.19 6.50 1.49
C GLY A 301 20.38 5.57 1.65
N LEU A 302 20.42 4.41 0.97
CA LEU A 302 21.58 3.49 1.05
C LEU A 302 22.83 4.03 0.35
N ARG A 303 22.67 4.93 -0.62
CA ARG A 303 23.76 5.41 -1.50
C ARG A 303 24.14 6.85 -1.26
N ARG A 304 23.26 7.65 -0.69
CA ARG A 304 23.44 9.11 -0.48
C ARG A 304 22.89 9.53 0.86
N ARG A 305 23.47 10.59 1.41
CA ARG A 305 22.91 11.25 2.58
C ARG A 305 21.50 11.74 2.27
N THR A 306 20.57 11.36 3.11
CA THR A 306 19.14 11.66 2.93
C THR A 306 18.87 13.14 3.21
N GLY A 307 18.16 13.81 2.31
CA GLY A 307 17.67 15.17 2.51
C GLY A 307 16.36 15.22 3.30
N VAL A 308 16.03 16.39 3.86
CA VAL A 308 14.84 16.62 4.70
C VAL A 308 13.54 16.15 4.00
N GLY A 309 13.33 16.45 2.73
CA GLY A 309 12.12 16.04 2.02
C GLY A 309 11.94 14.51 1.94
N THR A 310 13.03 13.72 1.92
CA THR A 310 12.93 12.26 1.97
C THR A 310 12.70 11.76 3.41
N MET A 311 13.25 12.43 4.43
CA MET A 311 12.95 12.14 5.83
C MET A 311 11.48 12.41 6.17
N LEU A 312 10.94 13.54 5.71
CA LEU A 312 9.49 13.84 5.81
C LEU A 312 8.64 12.77 5.10
N GLY A 313 9.07 12.35 3.89
CA GLY A 313 8.41 11.28 3.16
C GLY A 313 8.44 9.92 3.87
N LEU A 314 9.57 9.56 4.52
CA LEU A 314 9.68 8.35 5.35
C LEU A 314 8.78 8.44 6.57
N GLY A 315 8.74 9.58 7.25
CA GLY A 315 7.86 9.82 8.39
C GLY A 315 6.39 9.74 8.00
N ALA A 316 6.00 10.38 6.89
CA ALA A 316 4.64 10.31 6.36
C ALA A 316 4.25 8.87 6.00
N ALA A 317 5.12 8.12 5.29
CA ALA A 317 4.87 6.73 4.96
C ALA A 317 4.71 5.84 6.21
N THR A 318 5.53 6.09 7.25
CA THR A 318 5.44 5.36 8.52
C THR A 318 4.13 5.67 9.25
N GLY A 319 3.77 6.94 9.38
CA GLY A 319 2.52 7.36 10.02
C GLY A 319 1.28 6.88 9.26
N LEU A 320 1.28 6.99 7.93
CA LEU A 320 0.21 6.48 7.07
C LEU A 320 0.05 4.96 7.18
N THR A 321 1.16 4.21 7.28
CA THR A 321 1.09 2.76 7.52
C THR A 321 0.47 2.47 8.89
N ALA A 322 0.94 3.14 9.94
CA ALA A 322 0.49 2.92 11.31
C ALA A 322 -1.01 3.25 11.48
N VAL A 323 -1.48 4.37 10.90
CA VAL A 323 -2.88 4.78 10.96
C VAL A 323 -3.79 3.97 10.03
N THR A 324 -3.22 3.22 9.06
CA THR A 324 -3.98 2.33 8.17
C THR A 324 -4.05 0.91 8.74
N LYS A 325 -2.90 0.33 9.10
CA LYS A 325 -2.83 -1.05 9.60
C LYS A 325 -1.49 -1.32 10.26
N THR A 326 -1.50 -1.68 11.52
CA THR A 326 -0.28 -1.83 12.34
C THR A 326 0.65 -2.96 11.91
N ASN A 327 0.14 -4.02 11.24
CA ASN A 327 0.97 -5.12 10.76
C ASN A 327 2.05 -4.68 9.75
N GLY A 328 1.84 -3.61 8.99
CA GLY A 328 2.84 -3.03 8.11
C GLY A 328 4.10 -2.52 8.83
N LEU A 329 4.00 -2.22 10.12
CA LEU A 329 5.14 -1.80 10.94
C LEU A 329 6.21 -2.89 11.08
N MET A 330 5.85 -4.16 10.91
CA MET A 330 6.79 -5.29 10.92
C MET A 330 7.79 -5.22 9.74
N ALA A 331 7.43 -4.57 8.65
CA ALA A 331 8.35 -4.28 7.56
C ALA A 331 9.04 -2.93 7.74
N LEU A 332 8.33 -1.93 8.25
CA LEU A 332 8.90 -0.58 8.42
C LEU A 332 10.01 -0.53 9.45
N GLY A 333 9.90 -1.24 10.56
CA GLY A 333 10.97 -1.33 11.56
C GLY A 333 12.31 -1.72 10.93
N PRO A 334 12.44 -2.90 10.31
CA PRO A 334 13.66 -3.33 9.63
C PRO A 334 14.11 -2.38 8.50
N LEU A 335 13.20 -1.77 7.75
CA LEU A 335 13.53 -0.78 6.71
C LEU A 335 14.17 0.48 7.28
N LEU A 336 13.62 1.02 8.37
CA LEU A 336 14.16 2.21 9.03
C LEU A 336 15.50 1.92 9.71
N VAL A 337 15.67 0.72 10.29
CA VAL A 337 16.97 0.26 10.80
C VAL A 337 17.99 0.18 9.67
N LEU A 338 17.66 -0.45 8.55
CA LEU A 338 18.54 -0.50 7.37
C LEU A 338 18.91 0.90 6.89
N TRP A 339 17.94 1.81 6.78
CA TRP A 339 18.18 3.21 6.43
C TRP A 339 19.12 3.90 7.42
N GLY A 340 18.87 3.80 8.72
CA GLY A 340 19.69 4.40 9.77
C GLY A 340 21.12 3.92 9.76
N LEU A 341 21.34 2.59 9.66
CA LEU A 341 22.66 1.99 9.55
C LEU A 341 23.42 2.47 8.30
N ALA A 342 22.71 2.59 7.16
CA ALA A 342 23.30 3.11 5.93
C ALA A 342 23.71 4.58 6.09
N GLN A 343 22.87 5.42 6.71
CA GLN A 343 23.18 6.82 6.96
C GLN A 343 24.40 6.97 7.89
N LEU A 344 24.51 6.14 8.93
CA LEU A 344 25.69 6.12 9.82
C LEU A 344 26.96 5.67 9.07
N ARG A 345 26.89 4.66 8.20
CA ARG A 345 28.02 4.23 7.36
C ARG A 345 28.48 5.35 6.43
N LEU A 346 27.54 6.05 5.77
CA LEU A 346 27.86 7.18 4.89
C LEU A 346 28.49 8.35 5.67
N ALA A 347 28.07 8.56 6.93
CA ALA A 347 28.67 9.56 7.81
C ALA A 347 30.15 9.24 8.09
N ARG A 348 30.48 7.98 8.38
CA ARG A 348 31.85 7.52 8.69
C ARG A 348 32.74 7.47 7.45
N GLY A 349 32.22 7.06 6.28
CA GLY A 349 32.96 6.94 5.03
C GLY A 349 33.40 8.29 4.44
N GLY A 350 32.62 9.35 4.59
CA GLY A 350 32.97 10.72 4.22
C GLY A 350 34.22 11.23 4.96
N THR A 351 34.27 10.97 6.25
CA THR A 351 35.39 11.38 7.11
C THR A 351 36.71 10.62 6.82
N ALA A 352 36.63 9.36 6.40
CA ALA A 352 37.82 8.59 6.03
C ALA A 352 38.44 9.09 4.71
N ARG A 353 37.61 9.47 3.71
CA ARG A 353 38.09 10.07 2.45
C ARG A 353 38.69 11.47 2.66
N GLU A 354 38.08 12.29 3.51
CA GLU A 354 38.62 13.61 3.87
C GLU A 354 39.98 13.49 4.59
N ARG A 355 40.17 12.51 5.49
CA ARG A 355 41.42 12.24 6.17
C ARG A 355 42.52 11.69 5.20
N ALA A 356 42.15 10.83 4.25
CA ALA A 356 43.07 10.30 3.24
C ALA A 356 43.49 11.37 2.21
N GLY A 357 42.62 12.33 1.88
CA GLY A 357 42.94 13.47 1.01
C GLY A 357 43.73 14.58 1.71
N ALA A 358 43.72 14.61 3.06
CA ALA A 358 44.45 15.59 3.86
C ALA A 358 45.85 15.09 4.30
N ALA A 359 46.29 13.87 3.88
CA ALA A 359 47.66 13.39 4.11
C ALA A 359 48.62 14.22 3.25
N PRO A 360 49.60 14.92 3.83
CA PRO A 360 50.53 15.73 3.06
C PRO A 360 51.36 14.78 2.16
N HIS A 361 51.35 15.05 0.85
CA HIS A 361 52.34 14.52 -0.06
C HIS A 361 53.73 14.99 0.43
N ARG A 362 54.44 14.19 1.21
CA ARG A 362 55.86 14.28 1.36
C ARG A 362 56.51 13.78 0.09
N ALA A 363 56.64 14.64 -0.88
CA ALA A 363 57.53 14.45 -2.02
C ALA A 363 58.56 15.60 -1.96
N GLY A 364 59.80 15.21 -2.08
CA GLY A 364 61.02 15.97 -1.84
C GLY A 364 61.06 17.41 -2.31
N ALA A 365 61.56 18.25 -1.42
CA ALA A 365 61.91 19.61 -1.69
C ALA A 365 63.19 19.69 -2.52
N VAL A 366 63.14 20.36 -3.67
CA VAL A 366 64.30 21.08 -4.20
C VAL A 366 63.81 22.52 -4.36
N GLY A 367 64.56 23.45 -3.76
CA GLY A 367 64.20 24.83 -3.54
C GLY A 367 64.22 25.70 -4.82
N GLY A 368 63.46 26.76 -4.78
CA GLY A 368 63.50 27.93 -5.62
C GLY A 368 62.62 29.06 -5.05
N PRO A 369 63.10 30.26 -4.84
CA PRO A 369 62.36 31.36 -4.22
C PRO A 369 61.53 32.14 -5.23
N ASP A 370 60.50 32.80 -4.71
CA ASP A 370 59.70 33.87 -5.34
C ASP A 370 58.51 33.47 -6.22
N ALA A 371 57.33 33.58 -5.65
CA ALA A 371 56.18 34.24 -6.32
C ALA A 371 54.95 34.37 -5.36
N GLY A 372 54.41 35.50 -5.41
CA GLY A 372 53.47 36.22 -4.64
C GLY A 372 52.15 35.58 -4.20
N HIS A 373 51.58 36.18 -3.21
CA HIS A 373 50.29 35.98 -2.60
C HIS A 373 49.13 35.95 -3.62
N ALA A 374 48.54 34.75 -3.81
CA ALA A 374 47.20 34.62 -4.35
C ALA A 374 46.34 33.93 -3.30
N GLY A 375 45.32 34.64 -2.84
CA GLY A 375 44.40 34.19 -1.80
C GLY A 375 43.71 32.86 -2.20
N GLY A 376 44.04 31.79 -1.49
CA GLY A 376 43.39 30.50 -1.60
C GLY A 376 41.98 30.58 -1.02
N ALA A 377 40.97 30.51 -1.89
CA ALA A 377 39.60 30.28 -1.45
C ALA A 377 39.56 28.92 -0.71
N ALA A 378 39.33 28.99 0.59
CA ALA A 378 39.17 27.83 1.46
C ALA A 378 38.05 26.97 0.89
N ALA A 379 38.34 25.71 0.54
CA ALA A 379 37.33 24.72 0.19
C ALA A 379 36.32 24.64 1.36
N PRO A 380 34.98 24.56 1.07
CA PRO A 380 33.97 24.55 2.13
C PRO A 380 34.24 23.37 3.07
N GLY A 381 34.56 23.68 4.32
CA GLY A 381 34.97 22.76 5.39
C GLY A 381 33.99 21.61 5.54
N GLY A 382 34.47 20.39 5.37
CA GLY A 382 33.72 19.16 5.65
C GLY A 382 33.23 19.16 7.09
N LEU A 383 31.93 18.91 7.31
CA LEU A 383 31.32 18.88 8.64
C LEU A 383 32.02 17.85 9.53
N ARG A 384 32.37 18.21 10.77
CA ARG A 384 33.00 17.31 11.75
C ARG A 384 32.22 16.04 11.95
N PRO A 385 32.85 14.85 12.20
CA PRO A 385 32.20 13.54 12.36
C PRO A 385 30.98 13.54 13.28
N GLY A 386 31.06 14.27 14.40
CA GLY A 386 29.94 14.43 15.35
C GLY A 386 28.68 15.05 14.73
N HIS A 387 28.83 16.04 13.85
CA HIS A 387 27.71 16.67 13.16
C HIS A 387 27.00 15.72 12.17
N GLN A 388 27.73 14.79 11.58
CA GLN A 388 27.17 13.79 10.66
C GLN A 388 26.33 12.74 11.38
N VAL A 389 26.76 12.28 12.56
CA VAL A 389 25.97 11.37 13.41
C VAL A 389 24.76 12.11 13.97
N ALA A 390 24.95 13.33 14.50
CA ALA A 390 23.85 14.16 14.98
C ALA A 390 22.77 14.36 13.91
N ARG A 391 23.14 14.63 12.65
CA ARG A 391 22.19 14.73 11.53
C ARG A 391 21.40 13.44 11.31
N THR A 392 21.98 12.26 11.51
CA THR A 392 21.26 10.99 11.39
C THR A 392 20.26 10.81 12.52
N VAL A 393 20.66 11.12 13.77
CA VAL A 393 19.77 11.09 14.93
C VAL A 393 18.62 12.08 14.75
N THR A 394 18.92 13.35 14.43
CA THR A 394 17.89 14.37 14.16
C THR A 394 16.94 13.93 13.03
N GLY A 395 17.49 13.30 11.98
CA GLY A 395 16.66 12.75 10.90
C GLY A 395 15.75 11.63 11.36
N SER A 396 16.22 10.75 12.25
CA SER A 396 15.39 9.67 12.84
C SER A 396 14.29 10.27 13.72
N VAL A 397 14.62 11.25 14.55
CA VAL A 397 13.63 11.97 15.37
C VAL A 397 12.58 12.64 14.48
N LEU A 398 12.99 13.32 13.40
CA LEU A 398 12.07 13.95 12.46
C LEU A 398 11.12 12.94 11.82
N ILE A 399 11.62 11.76 11.41
CA ILE A 399 10.79 10.68 10.85
C ILE A 399 9.73 10.25 11.87
N LEU A 400 10.13 10.01 13.13
CA LEU A 400 9.22 9.60 14.19
C LEU A 400 8.20 10.69 14.56
N LEU A 401 8.62 11.96 14.60
CA LEU A 401 7.71 13.08 14.85
C LEU A 401 6.65 13.23 13.75
N VAL A 402 7.06 13.13 12.48
CA VAL A 402 6.09 13.19 11.36
C VAL A 402 5.14 11.99 11.42
N ALA A 403 5.63 10.80 11.73
CA ALA A 403 4.77 9.65 11.92
C ALA A 403 3.79 9.85 13.08
N ALA A 404 4.26 10.38 14.21
CA ALA A 404 3.43 10.68 15.37
C ALA A 404 2.35 11.75 15.06
N VAL A 405 2.65 12.76 14.26
CA VAL A 405 1.65 13.75 13.81
C VAL A 405 0.52 13.09 13.02
N VAL A 406 0.84 12.09 12.19
CA VAL A 406 -0.17 11.41 11.35
C VAL A 406 -1.02 10.42 12.14
N VAL A 407 -0.43 9.62 13.03
CA VAL A 407 -1.14 8.55 13.76
C VAL A 407 -1.56 8.97 15.17
N GLY A 408 -0.89 9.98 15.74
CA GLY A 408 -1.04 10.40 17.14
C GLY A 408 -2.45 10.79 17.54
N PRO A 409 -3.20 11.57 16.77
CA PRO A 409 -4.58 11.95 17.14
C PRO A 409 -5.47 10.73 17.35
N PHE A 410 -5.43 9.75 16.45
CA PHE A 410 -6.16 8.48 16.61
C PHE A 410 -5.73 7.72 17.89
N LEU A 411 -4.41 7.55 18.09
CA LEU A 411 -3.90 6.86 19.29
C LEU A 411 -4.27 7.59 20.58
N ALA A 412 -4.33 8.92 20.55
CA ALA A 412 -4.76 9.72 21.69
C ALA A 412 -6.24 9.46 22.05
N ARG A 413 -7.14 9.41 21.05
CA ARG A 413 -8.55 9.06 21.28
C ARG A 413 -8.70 7.66 21.84
N VAL A 414 -8.00 6.67 21.27
CA VAL A 414 -8.02 5.29 21.78
C VAL A 414 -7.47 5.22 23.22
N THR A 415 -6.40 5.97 23.50
CA THR A 415 -5.82 5.99 24.87
C THR A 415 -6.75 6.67 25.86
N ALA A 416 -7.42 7.73 25.48
CA ALA A 416 -8.38 8.44 26.33
C ALA A 416 -9.57 7.55 26.70
N GLU A 417 -10.08 6.74 25.76
CA GLU A 417 -11.23 5.86 26.00
C GLU A 417 -10.86 4.56 26.75
N PHE A 418 -9.73 3.93 26.38
CA PHE A 418 -9.37 2.58 26.88
C PHE A 418 -8.16 2.55 27.81
N GLY A 419 -7.54 3.70 28.12
CA GLY A 419 -6.32 3.78 28.93
C GLY A 419 -5.07 3.20 28.26
N HIS A 420 -5.13 2.78 26.99
CA HIS A 420 -4.02 2.17 26.25
C HIS A 420 -4.11 2.43 24.75
N PRO A 421 -3.01 2.82 24.07
CA PRO A 421 -3.03 3.20 22.65
C PRO A 421 -3.39 2.09 21.66
N LEU A 422 -3.31 0.83 22.08
CA LEU A 422 -3.74 -0.33 21.27
C LEU A 422 -5.15 -0.81 21.61
N GLY A 423 -5.92 -0.05 22.39
CA GLY A 423 -7.29 -0.37 22.75
C GLY A 423 -7.43 -1.38 23.93
N PRO A 424 -8.62 -2.02 24.06
CA PRO A 424 -8.93 -2.89 25.17
C PRO A 424 -8.13 -4.19 25.17
N PRO A 425 -8.01 -4.88 26.34
CA PRO A 425 -7.29 -6.17 26.47
C PRO A 425 -7.70 -7.18 25.41
N ARG A 426 -9.00 -7.36 25.19
CA ARG A 426 -9.54 -8.30 24.20
C ARG A 426 -8.93 -8.12 22.81
N LEU A 427 -8.69 -6.88 22.35
CA LEU A 427 -8.08 -6.61 21.05
C LEU A 427 -6.58 -6.93 21.07
N ARG A 428 -5.91 -6.59 22.16
CA ARG A 428 -4.48 -6.83 22.34
C ARG A 428 -4.12 -8.31 22.42
N GLU A 429 -5.07 -9.16 22.80
CA GLU A 429 -4.91 -10.61 22.94
C GLU A 429 -5.47 -11.39 21.75
N SER A 430 -6.38 -10.82 20.96
CA SER A 430 -7.03 -11.56 19.88
C SER A 430 -6.13 -11.78 18.66
N VAL A 431 -5.42 -10.77 18.19
CA VAL A 431 -4.62 -10.82 16.96
C VAL A 431 -3.14 -11.11 17.22
N PRO A 432 -2.48 -10.44 18.21
CA PRO A 432 -1.08 -10.73 18.51
C PRO A 432 -0.87 -12.12 19.11
N MET A 433 0.28 -12.72 18.79
CA MET A 433 0.76 -13.94 19.45
C MET A 433 0.94 -13.70 20.95
N GLU A 434 0.52 -14.67 21.77
CA GLU A 434 0.74 -14.65 23.21
C GLU A 434 1.93 -15.54 23.62
N ARG A 435 2.32 -16.48 22.75
CA ARG A 435 3.48 -17.35 22.96
C ARG A 435 4.57 -17.04 21.93
N HIS A 436 5.76 -16.70 22.44
CA HIS A 436 6.92 -16.31 21.63
C HIS A 436 8.11 -17.27 21.74
N ASP A 437 7.92 -18.43 22.36
CA ASP A 437 8.94 -19.48 22.38
C ASP A 437 9.21 -19.99 20.95
N PRO A 438 10.47 -20.35 20.62
CA PRO A 438 10.85 -20.72 19.27
C PRO A 438 10.03 -21.86 18.66
N PRO A 439 9.64 -22.94 19.39
CA PRO A 439 8.75 -23.98 18.86
C PRO A 439 7.36 -23.43 18.45
N SER A 440 6.72 -22.62 19.29
CA SER A 440 5.42 -22.01 18.99
C SER A 440 5.48 -21.08 17.77
N VAL A 441 6.51 -20.25 17.67
CA VAL A 441 6.74 -19.38 16.49
C VAL A 441 6.97 -20.21 15.23
N LEU A 442 7.74 -21.31 15.30
CA LEU A 442 7.96 -22.22 14.17
C LEU A 442 6.66 -22.85 13.69
N VAL A 443 5.87 -23.41 14.60
CA VAL A 443 4.56 -24.02 14.25
C VAL A 443 3.63 -22.99 13.64
N ASN A 444 3.57 -21.77 14.20
CA ASN A 444 2.79 -20.68 13.64
C ASN A 444 3.27 -20.30 12.22
N ALA A 445 4.58 -20.20 12.01
CA ALA A 445 5.16 -19.92 10.68
C ALA A 445 4.82 -21.02 9.66
N LEU A 446 4.86 -22.29 10.04
CA LEU A 446 4.50 -23.42 9.19
C LEU A 446 3.02 -23.41 8.82
N ARG A 447 2.12 -23.10 9.76
CA ARG A 447 0.68 -22.96 9.49
C ARG A 447 0.39 -21.79 8.55
N ILE A 448 1.02 -20.64 8.76
CA ILE A 448 0.92 -19.47 7.87
C ILE A 448 1.44 -19.82 6.47
N ALA A 449 2.61 -20.49 6.39
CA ALA A 449 3.16 -20.94 5.11
C ALA A 449 2.22 -21.93 4.40
N HIS A 450 1.69 -22.93 5.11
CA HIS A 450 0.72 -23.87 4.55
C HIS A 450 -0.50 -23.15 3.96
N THR A 451 -1.05 -22.16 4.66
CA THR A 451 -2.20 -21.37 4.20
C THR A 451 -1.85 -20.52 2.98
N ALA A 452 -0.66 -19.92 2.94
CA ALA A 452 -0.19 -19.08 1.83
C ALA A 452 0.17 -19.89 0.56
N PHE A 453 0.57 -21.14 0.73
CA PHE A 453 0.97 -22.06 -0.35
C PHE A 453 -0.10 -23.12 -0.66
N ASP A 454 -1.32 -22.96 -0.15
CA ASP A 454 -2.40 -23.90 -0.42
C ASP A 454 -2.69 -24.06 -1.92
N THR A 455 -3.09 -25.26 -2.31
CA THR A 455 -3.34 -25.66 -3.70
C THR A 455 -4.68 -26.40 -3.82
N PRO A 456 -5.27 -26.50 -5.01
CA PRO A 456 -6.49 -27.30 -5.24
C PRO A 456 -6.25 -28.81 -5.07
N LEU A 457 -5.00 -29.27 -4.94
CA LEU A 457 -4.65 -30.68 -4.77
C LEU A 457 -4.92 -31.12 -3.34
N ALA A 458 -6.16 -31.56 -3.07
CA ALA A 458 -6.60 -31.96 -1.73
C ALA A 458 -5.68 -32.98 -1.02
N PRO A 459 -5.13 -34.02 -1.67
CA PRO A 459 -4.19 -34.94 -1.02
C PRO A 459 -2.93 -34.25 -0.52
N LEU A 460 -2.32 -33.36 -1.32
CA LEU A 460 -1.11 -32.64 -0.95
C LEU A 460 -1.37 -31.68 0.21
N ARG A 461 -2.50 -30.96 0.17
CA ARG A 461 -2.91 -30.06 1.25
C ARG A 461 -3.09 -30.81 2.58
N ARG A 462 -3.80 -31.96 2.55
CA ARG A 462 -4.04 -32.78 3.74
C ARG A 462 -2.72 -33.33 4.30
N ALA A 463 -1.90 -33.94 3.46
CA ALA A 463 -0.62 -34.49 3.89
C ALA A 463 0.30 -33.40 4.50
N GLY A 464 0.32 -32.20 3.92
CA GLY A 464 1.08 -31.07 4.47
C GLY A 464 0.55 -30.62 5.83
N ALA A 465 -0.77 -30.55 6.01
CA ALA A 465 -1.37 -30.18 7.30
C ALA A 465 -1.13 -31.25 8.36
N GLU A 466 -1.31 -32.53 8.03
CA GLU A 466 -1.03 -33.66 8.91
C GLU A 466 0.43 -33.70 9.35
N ALA A 467 1.36 -33.45 8.43
CA ALA A 467 2.78 -33.36 8.77
C ALA A 467 3.09 -32.18 9.73
N ILE A 468 2.41 -31.03 9.58
CA ILE A 468 2.58 -29.90 10.50
C ILE A 468 2.00 -30.23 11.87
N VAL A 469 0.82 -30.84 11.94
CA VAL A 469 0.18 -31.23 13.20
C VAL A 469 1.05 -32.25 13.92
N ALA A 470 1.45 -33.35 13.27
CA ALA A 470 2.29 -34.37 13.86
C ALA A 470 3.68 -33.81 14.29
N GLY A 471 4.27 -32.93 13.48
CA GLY A 471 5.52 -32.27 13.84
C GLY A 471 5.39 -31.32 15.03
N ALA A 472 4.25 -30.61 15.16
CA ALA A 472 3.97 -29.75 16.30
C ALA A 472 3.82 -30.56 17.60
N GLU A 473 3.05 -31.65 17.55
CA GLU A 473 2.86 -32.57 18.69
C GLU A 473 4.20 -33.17 19.16
N LEU A 474 5.07 -33.56 18.20
CA LEU A 474 6.40 -34.11 18.49
C LEU A 474 7.29 -33.14 19.27
N ILE A 475 7.15 -31.83 19.04
CA ILE A 475 7.91 -30.79 19.76
C ILE A 475 7.13 -30.17 20.93
N GLY A 476 5.99 -30.77 21.32
CA GLY A 476 5.19 -30.36 22.45
C GLY A 476 4.37 -29.07 22.26
N VAL A 477 4.02 -28.72 21.00
CA VAL A 477 3.20 -27.55 20.67
C VAL A 477 1.84 -28.00 20.17
N ASP A 478 0.76 -27.53 20.81
CA ASP A 478 -0.59 -27.70 20.29
C ASP A 478 -0.82 -26.74 19.10
N PRO A 479 -1.04 -27.24 17.88
CA PRO A 479 -1.31 -26.38 16.72
C PRO A 479 -2.70 -25.73 16.75
N GLN A 480 -3.55 -26.04 17.74
CA GLN A 480 -4.87 -25.43 17.94
C GLN A 480 -4.91 -24.49 19.16
N ASP A 481 -3.77 -24.28 19.83
CA ASP A 481 -3.66 -23.39 20.99
C ASP A 481 -4.15 -21.96 20.65
N GLN A 482 -5.08 -21.43 21.43
CA GLN A 482 -5.64 -20.09 21.26
C GLN A 482 -4.59 -18.98 21.43
N ALA A 483 -3.53 -19.24 22.20
CA ALA A 483 -2.41 -18.30 22.33
C ALA A 483 -1.66 -18.06 20.98
N THR A 484 -1.83 -18.95 20.01
CA THR A 484 -1.22 -18.90 18.67
C THR A 484 -2.24 -18.95 17.54
N THR A 485 -3.53 -19.09 17.84
CA THR A 485 -4.64 -19.21 16.88
C THR A 485 -5.68 -18.14 17.14
N PHE A 486 -6.18 -17.48 16.10
CA PHE A 486 -7.18 -16.43 16.22
C PHE A 486 -8.55 -17.00 16.58
N GLY A 487 -9.14 -16.48 17.63
CA GLY A 487 -10.51 -16.79 18.03
C GLY A 487 -10.77 -18.28 18.24
N ARG A 488 -11.82 -18.81 17.60
CA ARG A 488 -12.21 -20.23 17.65
C ARG A 488 -11.87 -20.99 16.37
N GLU A 489 -11.03 -20.39 15.51
CA GLU A 489 -10.63 -21.00 14.25
C GLU A 489 -9.78 -22.25 14.49
N ARG A 490 -9.80 -23.17 13.52
CA ARG A 490 -9.02 -24.41 13.56
C ARG A 490 -8.21 -24.59 12.30
N PHE A 491 -6.94 -24.94 12.45
CA PHE A 491 -6.06 -25.30 11.35
C PHE A 491 -6.26 -26.77 10.94
N PRO A 492 -6.29 -27.09 9.63
CA PRO A 492 -6.19 -26.19 8.46
C PRO A 492 -7.55 -25.72 7.94
N VAL A 493 -7.54 -24.57 7.22
CA VAL A 493 -8.68 -24.11 6.44
C VAL A 493 -8.31 -24.03 4.97
N PRO A 494 -9.14 -24.54 4.01
CA PRO A 494 -8.86 -24.42 2.59
C PRO A 494 -8.78 -22.96 2.13
N SER A 495 -7.71 -22.61 1.42
CA SER A 495 -7.44 -21.25 0.95
C SER A 495 -7.13 -21.17 -0.56
N TRP A 496 -7.24 -22.27 -1.30
CA TRP A 496 -6.93 -22.32 -2.74
C TRP A 496 -7.96 -21.59 -3.62
N TYR A 497 -9.21 -21.53 -3.17
CA TYR A 497 -10.29 -20.87 -3.92
C TYR A 497 -10.07 -19.36 -3.94
N PRO A 498 -10.35 -18.65 -5.06
CA PRO A 498 -10.16 -17.23 -5.18
C PRO A 498 -11.22 -16.41 -4.42
N ASP A 499 -11.17 -16.48 -3.09
CA ASP A 499 -11.92 -15.64 -2.14
C ASP A 499 -11.00 -14.52 -1.64
N GLU A 500 -11.45 -13.27 -1.68
CA GLU A 500 -10.67 -12.10 -1.30
C GLU A 500 -10.07 -12.14 0.11
N ASP A 501 -10.73 -12.85 1.04
CA ASP A 501 -10.25 -12.94 2.41
C ASP A 501 -9.13 -13.98 2.58
N ARG A 502 -9.12 -15.06 1.77
CA ARG A 502 -8.36 -16.27 2.06
C ARG A 502 -7.39 -16.69 0.98
N VAL A 503 -7.61 -16.29 -0.28
CA VAL A 503 -6.90 -16.88 -1.41
C VAL A 503 -5.39 -16.98 -1.21
N ALA A 504 -4.85 -18.18 -1.49
CA ALA A 504 -3.44 -18.48 -1.47
C ALA A 504 -2.69 -17.86 -2.67
N PHE A 505 -1.37 -17.74 -2.55
CA PHE A 505 -0.51 -17.21 -3.62
C PHE A 505 0.75 -18.09 -3.85
N PRO A 506 0.59 -19.42 -4.04
CA PRO A 506 1.73 -20.35 -4.06
C PRO A 506 2.76 -20.03 -5.14
N LEU A 507 2.31 -19.59 -6.34
CA LEU A 507 3.23 -19.28 -7.45
C LEU A 507 4.05 -18.02 -7.17
N ALA A 508 3.40 -16.93 -6.77
CA ALA A 508 4.08 -15.68 -6.43
C ALA A 508 4.98 -15.85 -5.19
N GLY A 509 4.49 -16.58 -4.18
CA GLY A 509 5.23 -16.90 -2.98
C GLY A 509 6.49 -17.73 -3.28
N ALA A 510 6.39 -18.77 -4.11
CA ALA A 510 7.54 -19.58 -4.52
C ALA A 510 8.57 -18.75 -5.28
N LEU A 511 8.16 -17.93 -6.24
CA LEU A 511 9.04 -17.02 -6.97
C LEU A 511 9.73 -16.02 -6.01
N ALA A 512 8.98 -15.48 -5.04
CA ALA A 512 9.51 -14.56 -4.03
C ALA A 512 10.53 -15.25 -3.11
N LEU A 513 10.26 -16.48 -2.64
CA LEU A 513 11.20 -17.28 -1.83
C LEU A 513 12.48 -17.60 -2.61
N ILE A 514 12.35 -18.07 -3.85
CA ILE A 514 13.50 -18.37 -4.71
C ILE A 514 14.32 -17.10 -4.94
N GLY A 515 13.68 -15.99 -5.32
CA GLY A 515 14.38 -14.72 -5.56
C GLY A 515 15.09 -14.21 -4.31
N THR A 516 14.45 -14.29 -3.14
CA THR A 516 15.03 -13.91 -1.85
C THR A 516 16.20 -14.81 -1.48
N GLY A 517 16.07 -16.13 -1.60
CA GLY A 517 17.14 -17.09 -1.33
C GLY A 517 18.36 -16.86 -2.23
N PHE A 518 18.17 -16.59 -3.52
CA PHE A 518 19.28 -16.25 -4.43
C PHE A 518 19.90 -14.89 -4.09
N ALA A 519 19.12 -13.90 -3.68
CA ALA A 519 19.63 -12.59 -3.28
C ALA A 519 20.47 -12.67 -2.00
N LEU A 520 20.14 -13.56 -1.07
CA LEU A 520 20.94 -13.84 0.14
C LEU A 520 22.21 -14.63 -0.17
N ALA A 521 22.07 -15.80 -0.82
CA ALA A 521 23.15 -16.74 -1.00
C ALA A 521 24.12 -16.34 -2.12
N ARG A 522 23.59 -15.82 -3.24
CA ARG A 522 24.39 -15.55 -4.46
C ARG A 522 23.99 -14.21 -5.11
N PRO A 523 24.04 -13.07 -4.38
CA PRO A 523 23.58 -11.78 -4.87
C PRO A 523 24.28 -11.34 -6.16
N GLY A 524 25.56 -11.64 -6.34
CA GLY A 524 26.31 -11.33 -7.57
C GLY A 524 25.81 -12.05 -8.83
N ARG A 525 25.03 -13.14 -8.68
CA ARG A 525 24.40 -13.81 -9.82
C ARG A 525 23.10 -13.15 -10.25
N VAL A 526 22.46 -12.42 -9.34
CA VAL A 526 21.20 -11.70 -9.56
C VAL A 526 21.48 -10.28 -10.02
N GLY A 527 22.36 -9.55 -9.32
CA GLY A 527 22.74 -8.17 -9.61
C GLY A 527 24.21 -7.91 -9.25
N PRO A 528 25.16 -8.14 -10.17
CA PRO A 528 26.59 -8.10 -9.86
C PRO A 528 27.08 -6.76 -9.31
N THR A 529 26.52 -5.64 -9.78
CA THR A 529 26.89 -4.29 -9.33
C THR A 529 26.21 -3.85 -8.04
N GLN A 530 25.26 -4.63 -7.51
CA GLN A 530 24.38 -4.28 -6.40
C GLN A 530 24.35 -5.34 -5.29
N ALA A 531 25.36 -6.22 -5.23
CA ALA A 531 25.35 -7.38 -4.35
C ALA A 531 25.11 -7.04 -2.85
N GLY A 532 25.73 -5.98 -2.33
CA GLY A 532 25.56 -5.53 -0.94
C GLY A 532 24.14 -5.03 -0.64
N PRO A 533 23.65 -4.00 -1.34
CA PRO A 533 22.28 -3.50 -1.20
C PRO A 533 21.21 -4.58 -1.42
N LEU A 534 21.43 -5.48 -2.39
CA LEU A 534 20.50 -6.57 -2.70
C LEU A 534 20.39 -7.56 -1.53
N ARG A 535 21.52 -7.97 -0.94
CA ARG A 535 21.54 -8.85 0.23
C ARG A 535 20.90 -8.17 1.45
N ALA A 536 21.23 -6.89 1.69
CA ALA A 536 20.66 -6.14 2.80
C ALA A 536 19.13 -5.99 2.69
N TYR A 537 18.62 -5.74 1.47
CA TYR A 537 17.20 -5.70 1.23
C TYR A 537 16.52 -7.07 1.41
N ALA A 538 17.15 -8.14 0.95
CA ALA A 538 16.64 -9.50 1.15
C ALA A 538 16.59 -9.89 2.65
N VAL A 539 17.55 -9.44 3.45
CA VAL A 539 17.51 -9.60 4.93
C VAL A 539 16.30 -8.88 5.50
N VAL A 540 16.00 -7.64 5.07
CA VAL A 540 14.80 -6.91 5.52
C VAL A 540 13.53 -7.69 5.22
N VAL A 541 13.41 -8.26 4.01
CA VAL A 541 12.25 -9.09 3.63
C VAL A 541 12.10 -10.30 4.57
N VAL A 542 13.20 -11.01 4.83
CA VAL A 542 13.17 -12.16 5.74
C VAL A 542 12.80 -11.75 7.17
N VAL A 543 13.40 -10.68 7.68
CA VAL A 543 13.10 -10.18 9.04
C VAL A 543 11.63 -9.74 9.14
N ALA A 544 11.08 -9.09 8.11
CA ALA A 544 9.67 -8.69 8.09
C ALA A 544 8.72 -9.90 8.16
N VAL A 545 9.03 -10.99 7.43
CA VAL A 545 8.25 -12.23 7.48
C VAL A 545 8.40 -12.92 8.84
N LEU A 546 9.63 -12.99 9.39
CA LEU A 546 9.85 -13.58 10.72
C LEU A 546 9.13 -12.80 11.82
N LEU A 547 9.14 -11.46 11.78
CA LEU A 547 8.38 -10.64 12.71
C LEU A 547 6.87 -10.89 12.57
N HIS A 548 6.37 -11.01 11.33
CA HIS A 548 4.97 -11.34 11.10
C HIS A 548 4.58 -12.66 11.75
N THR A 549 5.35 -13.72 11.50
CA THR A 549 5.08 -15.06 12.03
C THR A 549 5.28 -15.16 13.55
N ALA A 550 6.11 -14.30 14.14
CA ALA A 550 6.32 -14.23 15.58
C ALA A 550 5.29 -13.38 16.32
N MET A 551 4.61 -12.45 15.63
CA MET A 551 3.74 -11.48 16.29
C MET A 551 2.26 -11.62 15.93
N VAL A 552 1.89 -12.34 14.87
CA VAL A 552 0.51 -12.48 14.41
C VAL A 552 0.07 -13.92 14.54
N LYS A 553 -1.03 -14.16 15.26
CA LYS A 553 -1.67 -15.48 15.36
C LYS A 553 -2.07 -16.00 13.99
N TRP A 554 -1.94 -17.29 13.77
CA TRP A 554 -2.51 -17.92 12.58
C TRP A 554 -4.02 -17.70 12.51
N GLN A 555 -4.50 -17.39 11.31
CA GLN A 555 -5.92 -17.18 11.01
C GLN A 555 -6.20 -17.52 9.55
N PRO A 556 -7.42 -18.00 9.20
CA PRO A 556 -7.76 -18.38 7.83
C PRO A 556 -7.58 -17.29 6.77
N TRP A 557 -7.75 -16.03 7.18
CA TRP A 557 -7.59 -14.83 6.33
C TRP A 557 -6.21 -14.17 6.45
N GLY A 558 -5.23 -14.89 7.03
CA GLY A 558 -3.87 -14.39 7.23
C GLY A 558 -3.14 -14.01 5.94
N ASN A 559 -3.50 -14.61 4.80
CA ASN A 559 -2.87 -14.36 3.52
C ASN A 559 -2.96 -12.89 3.07
N ARG A 560 -4.08 -12.20 3.30
CA ARG A 560 -4.20 -10.77 2.99
C ARG A 560 -3.30 -9.92 3.88
N LEU A 561 -3.07 -10.33 5.13
CA LEU A 561 -2.19 -9.63 6.06
C LEU A 561 -0.71 -9.69 5.65
N LEU A 562 -0.32 -10.62 4.77
CA LEU A 562 1.03 -10.77 4.23
C LEU A 562 1.30 -9.94 2.98
N LEU A 563 0.31 -9.22 2.43
CA LEU A 563 0.47 -8.49 1.15
C LEU A 563 1.61 -7.47 1.18
N TYR A 564 1.86 -6.81 2.29
CA TYR A 564 2.99 -5.88 2.41
C TYR A 564 4.34 -6.61 2.28
N ALA A 565 4.46 -7.81 2.85
CA ALA A 565 5.68 -8.62 2.77
C ALA A 565 5.88 -9.20 1.36
N LEU A 566 4.81 -9.70 0.74
CA LEU A 566 4.83 -10.16 -0.65
C LEU A 566 5.23 -9.02 -1.62
N THR A 567 4.68 -7.82 -1.41
CA THR A 567 5.02 -6.62 -2.20
C THR A 567 6.51 -6.29 -2.12
N LEU A 568 7.15 -6.46 -0.96
CA LEU A 568 8.58 -6.26 -0.79
C LEU A 568 9.42 -7.42 -1.37
N ALA A 569 8.91 -8.64 -1.37
CA ALA A 569 9.65 -9.84 -1.82
C ALA A 569 9.67 -10.00 -3.35
N VAL A 570 8.58 -9.67 -4.04
CA VAL A 570 8.43 -9.86 -5.49
C VAL A 570 9.44 -9.09 -6.35
N PRO A 571 9.96 -7.90 -5.99
CA PRO A 571 11.12 -7.31 -6.67
C PRO A 571 12.34 -8.23 -6.80
N LEU A 572 12.60 -9.06 -5.78
CA LEU A 572 13.69 -10.05 -5.80
C LEU A 572 13.38 -11.20 -6.78
N ALA A 573 12.12 -11.61 -6.88
CA ALA A 573 11.66 -12.57 -7.89
C ALA A 573 11.87 -12.04 -9.32
N GLY A 574 11.46 -10.79 -9.58
CA GLY A 574 11.63 -10.15 -10.89
C GLY A 574 13.11 -10.05 -11.32
N LEU A 575 13.99 -9.71 -10.38
CA LEU A 575 15.44 -9.68 -10.60
C LEU A 575 16.00 -11.06 -10.91
N TRP A 576 15.60 -12.08 -10.14
CA TRP A 576 16.05 -13.46 -10.35
C TRP A 576 15.58 -14.02 -11.70
N LEU A 577 14.31 -13.83 -12.04
CA LEU A 577 13.74 -14.24 -13.34
C LEU A 577 14.48 -13.58 -14.50
N ASP A 578 14.76 -12.29 -14.43
CA ASP A 578 15.50 -11.58 -15.47
C ASP A 578 16.94 -12.13 -15.62
N ALA A 579 17.62 -12.41 -14.50
CA ALA A 579 18.93 -13.01 -14.52
C ALA A 579 18.91 -14.43 -15.14
N LEU A 580 17.85 -15.21 -14.87
CA LEU A 580 17.63 -16.53 -15.45
C LEU A 580 17.47 -16.44 -16.98
N PHE A 581 16.64 -15.52 -17.47
CA PHE A 581 16.39 -15.33 -18.91
C PHE A 581 17.61 -14.76 -19.65
N ARG A 582 18.39 -13.86 -19.04
CA ARG A 582 19.66 -13.38 -19.63
C ARG A 582 20.64 -14.52 -19.87
N ARG A 583 20.78 -15.43 -18.89
CA ARG A 583 21.66 -16.60 -19.01
C ARG A 583 21.23 -17.56 -20.12
N ARG A 584 19.91 -17.71 -20.36
CA ARG A 584 19.37 -18.48 -21.49
C ARG A 584 19.80 -17.89 -22.83
N SER A 585 19.73 -16.56 -22.97
CA SER A 585 20.12 -15.89 -24.23
C SER A 585 21.60 -16.06 -24.52
N ALA A 586 22.47 -15.97 -23.50
CA ALA A 586 23.91 -16.20 -23.65
C ALA A 586 24.24 -17.70 -23.94
N ALA A 587 23.49 -18.65 -23.37
CA ALA A 587 23.69 -20.07 -23.57
C ALA A 587 23.18 -20.62 -24.92
N ARG A 588 22.20 -19.94 -25.57
CA ARG A 588 21.83 -20.24 -26.95
C ARG A 588 22.95 -19.99 -27.94
N ALA A 589 23.82 -19.04 -27.62
CA ALA A 589 25.02 -18.77 -28.40
C ALA A 589 26.13 -19.82 -28.15
N GLY A 590 26.05 -20.66 -27.08
CA GLY A 590 27.09 -21.58 -26.65
C GLY A 590 26.66 -23.01 -26.26
N GLY A 591 25.47 -23.47 -26.60
CA GLY A 591 25.05 -24.89 -26.68
C GLY A 591 25.05 -25.76 -25.40
N THR A 592 24.22 -25.49 -24.34
CA THR A 592 23.97 -26.45 -23.25
C THR A 592 22.50 -26.62 -22.93
N GLY A 593 21.92 -27.80 -23.21
CA GLY A 593 20.49 -28.12 -23.09
C GLY A 593 19.86 -27.95 -21.68
N ARG A 594 20.67 -28.15 -20.60
CA ARG A 594 20.17 -28.11 -19.21
C ARG A 594 19.66 -26.71 -18.75
N ARG A 595 20.24 -25.64 -19.30
CA ARG A 595 19.83 -24.26 -18.99
C ARG A 595 18.52 -23.85 -19.72
N SER A 596 18.13 -24.59 -20.73
CA SER A 596 16.85 -24.42 -21.45
C SER A 596 15.64 -24.87 -20.61
N VAL A 597 15.77 -25.92 -19.79
CA VAL A 597 14.69 -26.47 -18.97
C VAL A 597 14.24 -25.49 -17.88
N ALA A 598 15.18 -24.94 -17.10
CA ALA A 598 14.83 -23.99 -16.03
C ALA A 598 14.11 -22.74 -16.56
N ALA A 599 14.52 -22.23 -17.71
CA ALA A 599 13.86 -21.08 -18.33
C ALA A 599 12.49 -21.48 -18.95
N GLY A 600 12.36 -22.70 -19.45
CA GLY A 600 11.06 -23.27 -19.89
C GLY A 600 10.09 -23.34 -18.72
N LEU A 601 10.53 -23.94 -17.62
CA LEU A 601 9.74 -24.02 -16.38
C LEU A 601 9.30 -22.64 -15.87
N ALA A 602 10.22 -21.66 -15.88
CA ALA A 602 9.87 -20.28 -15.48
C ALA A 602 8.79 -19.67 -16.38
N VAL A 603 8.80 -19.92 -17.69
CA VAL A 603 7.75 -19.47 -18.61
C VAL A 603 6.42 -20.17 -18.28
N THR A 604 6.44 -21.47 -17.99
CA THR A 604 5.23 -22.21 -17.59
C THR A 604 4.63 -21.64 -16.29
N VAL A 605 5.49 -21.36 -15.29
CA VAL A 605 5.05 -20.72 -14.03
C VAL A 605 4.46 -19.33 -14.28
N LEU A 606 5.06 -18.51 -15.15
CA LEU A 606 4.51 -17.20 -15.49
C LEU A 606 3.18 -17.32 -16.25
N ALA A 607 3.02 -18.32 -17.14
CA ALA A 607 1.74 -18.59 -17.77
C ALA A 607 0.67 -19.02 -16.76
N ALA A 608 1.05 -19.86 -15.78
CA ALA A 608 0.16 -20.23 -14.68
C ALA A 608 -0.21 -19.03 -13.80
N CYS A 609 0.73 -18.10 -13.53
CA CYS A 609 0.43 -16.84 -12.85
C CYS A 609 -0.58 -16.01 -13.64
N ALA A 610 -0.41 -15.86 -14.97
CA ALA A 610 -1.37 -15.13 -15.80
C ALA A 610 -2.76 -15.76 -15.75
N LEU A 611 -2.84 -17.08 -15.86
CA LEU A 611 -4.09 -17.83 -15.74
C LEU A 611 -4.74 -17.62 -14.37
N ALA A 612 -3.97 -17.71 -13.29
CA ALA A 612 -4.47 -17.50 -11.93
C ALA A 612 -5.03 -16.08 -11.74
N GLY A 613 -4.36 -15.05 -12.25
CA GLY A 613 -4.84 -13.66 -12.22
C GLY A 613 -6.13 -13.47 -13.03
N VAL A 614 -6.20 -14.03 -14.26
CA VAL A 614 -7.40 -13.98 -15.09
C VAL A 614 -8.56 -14.71 -14.41
N LEU A 615 -8.33 -15.90 -13.84
CA LEU A 615 -9.36 -16.63 -13.12
C LEU A 615 -9.83 -15.88 -11.86
N ALA A 616 -8.92 -15.19 -11.16
CA ALA A 616 -9.26 -14.40 -9.99
C ALA A 616 -10.24 -13.26 -10.33
N VAL A 617 -9.99 -12.47 -11.37
CA VAL A 617 -10.90 -11.39 -11.78
C VAL A 617 -12.17 -11.90 -12.44
N SER A 618 -12.13 -13.09 -13.09
CA SER A 618 -13.30 -13.67 -13.76
C SER A 618 -14.27 -14.34 -12.80
N TYR A 619 -13.76 -15.14 -11.85
CA TYR A 619 -14.57 -16.01 -10.97
C TYR A 619 -14.33 -15.73 -9.48
N GLY A 620 -13.51 -14.73 -9.14
CA GLY A 620 -13.16 -14.45 -7.75
C GLY A 620 -14.35 -13.99 -6.92
N PHE A 621 -14.41 -14.47 -5.69
CA PHE A 621 -15.50 -14.16 -4.77
C PHE A 621 -15.10 -13.00 -3.83
N PRO A 622 -15.99 -12.07 -3.52
CA PRO A 622 -17.41 -12.00 -3.90
C PRO A 622 -17.70 -11.18 -5.18
N ARG A 623 -16.72 -10.54 -5.81
CA ARG A 623 -16.89 -9.72 -7.03
C ARG A 623 -16.31 -10.45 -8.23
N ARG A 624 -17.15 -10.81 -9.16
CA ARG A 624 -16.79 -11.61 -10.33
C ARG A 624 -17.41 -11.07 -11.61
N LEU A 625 -16.76 -11.34 -12.73
CA LEU A 625 -17.31 -10.99 -14.05
C LEU A 625 -18.24 -12.07 -14.61
N VAL A 626 -18.00 -13.35 -14.27
CA VAL A 626 -18.65 -14.50 -14.89
C VAL A 626 -19.29 -15.40 -13.83
N GLY A 627 -20.46 -15.93 -14.13
CA GLY A 627 -21.19 -16.87 -13.28
C GLY A 627 -22.26 -16.22 -12.42
N ALA A 628 -22.87 -16.99 -11.52
CA ALA A 628 -23.90 -16.50 -10.62
C ALA A 628 -23.34 -15.40 -9.71
N GLY A 629 -24.07 -14.31 -9.57
CA GLY A 629 -23.64 -13.14 -8.82
C GLY A 629 -22.58 -12.29 -9.55
N SER A 630 -22.49 -12.38 -10.88
CA SER A 630 -21.66 -11.49 -11.71
C SER A 630 -22.10 -10.03 -11.56
N VAL A 631 -21.14 -9.10 -11.59
CA VAL A 631 -21.38 -7.66 -11.56
C VAL A 631 -22.24 -7.15 -12.72
N PHE A 632 -22.46 -7.97 -13.75
CA PHE A 632 -23.32 -7.64 -14.89
C PHE A 632 -24.74 -8.20 -14.79
N THR A 633 -24.98 -9.18 -13.93
CA THR A 633 -26.25 -9.95 -13.92
C THR A 633 -26.99 -9.90 -12.59
N ALA A 634 -26.28 -9.68 -11.49
CA ALA A 634 -26.90 -9.49 -10.18
C ALA A 634 -27.30 -8.02 -9.97
N SER A 635 -28.40 -7.79 -9.27
CA SER A 635 -28.78 -6.45 -8.84
C SER A 635 -27.76 -5.89 -7.81
N GLU A 636 -27.72 -4.58 -7.63
CA GLU A 636 -26.88 -3.93 -6.62
C GLU A 636 -27.09 -4.52 -5.23
N TRP A 637 -28.35 -4.76 -4.87
CA TRP A 637 -28.70 -5.33 -3.57
C TRP A 637 -28.26 -6.79 -3.41
N GLU A 638 -28.49 -7.63 -4.39
CA GLU A 638 -28.00 -9.01 -4.38
C GLU A 638 -26.48 -9.07 -4.31
N THR A 639 -25.79 -8.18 -5.04
CA THR A 639 -24.33 -8.09 -5.03
C THR A 639 -23.79 -7.79 -3.63
N ARG A 640 -24.44 -6.89 -2.86
CA ARG A 640 -24.06 -6.58 -1.48
C ARG A 640 -24.12 -7.78 -0.55
N PHE A 641 -25.03 -8.72 -0.80
CA PHE A 641 -25.29 -9.87 0.06
C PHE A 641 -24.75 -11.21 -0.48
N LEU A 642 -23.87 -11.21 -1.49
CA LEU A 642 -23.34 -12.46 -2.05
C LEU A 642 -22.68 -13.39 -1.00
N ARG A 643 -22.16 -12.86 0.11
CA ARG A 643 -21.63 -13.68 1.22
C ARG A 643 -22.72 -14.28 2.10
N ARG A 644 -23.91 -13.70 2.13
CA ARG A 644 -25.06 -14.08 2.96
C ARG A 644 -26.37 -13.76 2.23
N PRO A 645 -26.66 -14.46 1.11
CA PRO A 645 -27.79 -14.09 0.23
C PRO A 645 -29.15 -14.07 0.98
N GLN A 646 -29.35 -14.96 1.93
CA GLN A 646 -30.57 -15.04 2.72
C GLN A 646 -30.85 -13.79 3.54
N TRP A 647 -29.82 -13.06 3.97
CA TRP A 647 -29.98 -11.85 4.79
C TRP A 647 -30.52 -10.67 3.99
N ALA A 648 -30.39 -10.67 2.65
CA ALA A 648 -30.84 -9.56 1.80
C ALA A 648 -32.34 -9.23 1.99
N GLU A 649 -33.18 -10.27 1.97
CA GLU A 649 -34.62 -10.10 2.17
C GLU A 649 -35.00 -9.89 3.63
N GLU A 650 -34.23 -10.47 4.57
CA GLU A 650 -34.44 -10.29 5.99
C GLU A 650 -34.24 -8.81 6.41
N PHE A 651 -33.17 -8.18 5.93
CA PHE A 651 -32.90 -6.77 6.15
C PHE A 651 -33.98 -5.86 5.51
N ARG A 652 -34.37 -6.14 4.25
CA ARG A 652 -35.44 -5.37 3.59
C ARG A 652 -36.75 -5.46 4.31
N TRP A 653 -37.13 -6.66 4.74
CA TRP A 653 -38.36 -6.90 5.50
C TRP A 653 -38.38 -6.10 6.81
N ALA A 654 -37.34 -6.18 7.61
CA ALA A 654 -37.28 -5.47 8.89
C ALA A 654 -37.22 -3.95 8.71
N ALA A 655 -36.39 -3.47 7.76
CA ALA A 655 -36.32 -2.05 7.45
C ALA A 655 -37.65 -1.49 6.90
N GLY A 656 -38.38 -2.27 6.09
CA GLY A 656 -39.69 -1.92 5.60
C GLY A 656 -40.72 -1.73 6.71
N ALA A 657 -40.74 -2.63 7.69
CA ALA A 657 -41.62 -2.53 8.86
C ALA A 657 -41.31 -1.27 9.70
N VAL A 658 -40.03 -1.02 9.97
CA VAL A 658 -39.60 0.16 10.77
C VAL A 658 -39.88 1.47 10.02
N ARG A 659 -39.59 1.55 8.71
CA ARG A 659 -39.86 2.74 7.90
C ARG A 659 -41.37 3.09 7.82
N ALA A 660 -42.24 2.09 7.88
CA ALA A 660 -43.69 2.31 7.87
C ALA A 660 -44.19 3.04 9.13
N THR A 661 -43.37 3.16 10.18
CA THR A 661 -43.72 3.86 11.44
C THR A 661 -43.18 5.29 11.52
N ASP A 662 -42.49 5.78 10.49
CA ASP A 662 -41.80 7.09 10.47
C ASP A 662 -40.85 7.30 11.67
N ALA A 663 -40.25 6.21 12.17
CA ALA A 663 -39.30 6.24 13.28
C ALA A 663 -38.07 7.10 12.91
N ARG A 664 -37.72 8.04 13.79
CA ARG A 664 -36.59 8.97 13.60
C ARG A 664 -35.37 8.58 14.39
N ARG A 665 -35.56 8.01 15.58
CA ARG A 665 -34.51 7.51 16.44
C ARG A 665 -34.64 6.00 16.60
N ILE A 666 -33.69 5.26 16.09
CA ILE A 666 -33.76 3.80 15.99
C ILE A 666 -32.64 3.17 16.79
N GLY A 667 -33.02 2.28 17.72
CA GLY A 667 -32.10 1.50 18.52
C GLY A 667 -31.48 0.35 17.72
N LEU A 668 -30.16 0.16 17.85
CA LEU A 668 -29.42 -0.95 17.27
C LEU A 668 -29.09 -1.98 18.36
N VAL A 669 -29.49 -3.24 18.16
CA VAL A 669 -29.03 -4.38 18.96
C VAL A 669 -28.17 -5.29 18.08
N GLN A 670 -26.90 -5.42 18.43
CA GLN A 670 -25.89 -6.08 17.63
C GLN A 670 -24.87 -6.85 18.48
N GLN A 671 -24.11 -7.74 17.85
CA GLN A 671 -22.94 -8.40 18.40
C GLN A 671 -21.69 -8.04 17.59
N ASN A 672 -20.50 -8.33 18.11
CA ASN A 672 -19.21 -7.91 17.54
C ASN A 672 -19.01 -8.19 16.03
N ASP A 673 -19.64 -9.25 15.49
CA ASP A 673 -19.47 -9.68 14.10
C ASP A 673 -20.74 -9.49 13.24
N ASN A 674 -21.68 -8.69 13.70
CA ASN A 674 -22.90 -8.42 12.95
C ASN A 674 -22.71 -7.37 11.88
N TRP A 675 -23.52 -7.45 10.82
CA TRP A 675 -23.56 -6.45 9.77
C TRP A 675 -24.42 -5.26 10.18
N GLU A 676 -23.84 -4.08 10.16
CA GLU A 676 -24.52 -2.82 10.47
C GLU A 676 -24.82 -1.98 9.22
N TYR A 677 -23.92 -2.02 8.22
CA TYR A 677 -24.01 -1.13 7.07
C TYR A 677 -25.35 -1.20 6.31
N PRO A 678 -26.01 -2.36 6.17
CA PRO A 678 -27.34 -2.43 5.55
C PRO A 678 -28.38 -1.51 6.18
N TRP A 679 -28.33 -1.26 7.49
CA TRP A 679 -29.23 -0.34 8.17
C TRP A 679 -29.04 1.09 7.70
N TRP A 680 -27.81 1.55 7.53
CA TRP A 680 -27.49 2.86 7.00
C TRP A 680 -27.98 3.09 5.57
N LEU A 681 -28.17 2.03 4.80
CA LEU A 681 -28.70 2.10 3.43
C LEU A 681 -30.24 2.06 3.40
N LEU A 682 -30.83 1.18 4.20
CA LEU A 682 -32.26 0.87 4.10
C LEU A 682 -33.18 1.75 4.95
N LEU A 683 -32.68 2.30 6.06
CA LEU A 683 -33.49 3.08 6.98
C LEU A 683 -33.55 4.59 6.62
N ARG A 684 -32.97 5.00 5.49
CA ARG A 684 -33.05 6.38 5.00
C ARG A 684 -34.51 6.75 4.69
N ASP A 685 -34.86 8.01 4.98
CA ASP A 685 -36.13 8.57 4.61
C ASP A 685 -36.27 8.80 3.09
N ALA A 686 -37.41 9.34 2.64
CA ALA A 686 -37.67 9.64 1.23
C ALA A 686 -36.67 10.67 0.64
N ASP A 687 -36.11 11.54 1.47
CA ASP A 687 -35.10 12.54 1.09
C ASP A 687 -33.68 11.95 1.10
N GLY A 688 -33.51 10.68 1.47
CA GLY A 688 -32.23 9.97 1.58
C GLY A 688 -31.45 10.30 2.85
N ARG A 689 -32.06 10.93 3.86
CA ARG A 689 -31.44 11.22 5.15
C ARG A 689 -31.50 9.99 6.04
N PRO A 690 -30.41 9.59 6.69
CA PRO A 690 -30.45 8.50 7.65
C PRO A 690 -31.20 8.96 8.92
N PRO A 691 -31.94 8.06 9.60
CA PRO A 691 -32.44 8.31 10.94
C PRO A 691 -31.25 8.41 11.93
N GLU A 692 -31.52 8.86 13.14
CA GLU A 692 -30.57 8.74 14.24
C GLU A 692 -30.46 7.26 14.67
N LEU A 693 -29.36 6.61 14.30
CA LEU A 693 -29.08 5.23 14.73
C LEU A 693 -28.28 5.25 16.02
N VAL A 694 -28.81 4.67 17.11
CA VAL A 694 -28.18 4.64 18.42
C VAL A 694 -28.01 3.20 18.89
N ALA A 695 -26.85 2.83 19.40
CA ALA A 695 -26.62 1.49 19.92
C ALA A 695 -27.24 1.33 21.32
N LEU A 696 -27.95 0.24 21.50
CA LEU A 696 -28.50 -0.17 22.82
C LEU A 696 -27.52 -1.04 23.63
N GLN A 697 -26.32 -1.24 23.11
CA GLN A 697 -25.22 -1.96 23.75
C GLN A 697 -23.91 -1.20 23.49
N SER A 698 -23.00 -1.22 24.47
CA SER A 698 -21.70 -0.58 24.30
C SER A 698 -20.61 -1.43 24.94
N VAL A 699 -19.49 -1.57 24.21
CA VAL A 699 -18.24 -2.15 24.73
C VAL A 699 -17.24 -1.07 25.15
N LEU A 700 -17.62 0.22 25.04
CA LEU A 700 -16.80 1.35 25.40
C LEU A 700 -17.05 1.77 26.85
N PRO A 701 -15.99 1.87 27.71
CA PRO A 701 -16.16 2.24 29.11
C PRO A 701 -16.73 3.64 29.33
N GLY A 702 -16.31 4.61 28.49
CA GLY A 702 -16.71 6.02 28.58
C GLY A 702 -17.98 6.38 27.83
N ARG A 703 -18.61 5.42 27.11
CA ARG A 703 -19.76 5.67 26.23
C ARG A 703 -20.91 4.70 26.55
N PRO A 704 -21.81 5.05 27.48
CA PRO A 704 -22.95 4.20 27.82
C PRO A 704 -23.90 4.05 26.61
N PRO A 705 -24.61 2.90 26.49
CA PRO A 705 -25.63 2.71 25.46
C PRO A 705 -26.81 3.64 25.67
N ALA A 706 -27.60 3.84 24.61
CA ALA A 706 -28.87 4.57 24.72
C ALA A 706 -29.89 3.78 25.53
N ASP A 707 -30.78 4.50 26.21
CA ASP A 707 -31.94 3.88 26.89
C ASP A 707 -32.90 3.32 25.82
N PRO A 708 -33.26 2.02 25.88
CA PRO A 708 -34.24 1.43 24.99
C PRO A 708 -35.61 2.13 24.98
N ALA A 709 -35.99 2.80 26.07
CA ALA A 709 -37.23 3.58 26.14
C ALA A 709 -37.15 4.92 25.37
N SER A 710 -35.95 5.38 24.98
CA SER A 710 -35.73 6.65 24.28
C SER A 710 -35.80 6.55 22.76
N VAL A 711 -36.09 5.38 22.19
CA VAL A 711 -36.11 5.15 20.75
C VAL A 711 -37.52 4.89 20.22
N ASP A 712 -37.75 5.18 18.93
CA ASP A 712 -39.05 5.01 18.27
C ASP A 712 -39.25 3.57 17.75
N ALA A 713 -38.15 2.88 17.44
CA ALA A 713 -38.13 1.50 16.97
C ALA A 713 -36.77 0.87 17.31
N ILE A 714 -36.68 -0.44 17.31
CA ILE A 714 -35.43 -1.17 17.50
C ILE A 714 -35.21 -2.11 16.31
N VAL A 715 -34.00 -2.16 15.79
CA VAL A 715 -33.57 -3.15 14.82
C VAL A 715 -32.49 -4.03 15.42
N CYS A 716 -32.57 -5.34 15.14
CA CYS A 716 -31.71 -6.35 15.72
C CYS A 716 -31.01 -7.18 14.65
N THR A 717 -29.75 -7.53 14.90
CA THR A 717 -29.01 -8.48 14.09
C THR A 717 -28.40 -9.57 14.98
N GLY A 718 -28.44 -10.83 14.50
CA GLY A 718 -27.81 -11.96 15.14
C GLY A 718 -28.74 -12.71 16.09
N SER A 719 -28.66 -12.43 17.39
CA SER A 719 -29.34 -13.23 18.41
C SER A 719 -30.71 -12.68 18.81
N ARG A 720 -31.76 -13.47 18.58
CA ARG A 720 -33.11 -13.13 19.07
C ARG A 720 -33.20 -12.97 20.61
N PRO A 721 -32.60 -13.84 21.43
CA PRO A 721 -32.56 -13.63 22.86
C PRO A 721 -31.92 -12.31 23.28
N ALA A 722 -30.74 -12.00 22.73
CA ALA A 722 -30.05 -10.75 23.03
C ALA A 722 -30.85 -9.49 22.61
N CYS A 723 -31.65 -9.58 21.53
CA CYS A 723 -32.59 -8.53 21.18
C CYS A 723 -33.73 -8.41 22.22
N ALA A 724 -34.36 -9.50 22.53
CA ALA A 724 -35.52 -9.53 23.45
C ALA A 724 -35.20 -8.98 24.85
N GLU A 725 -33.97 -9.17 25.34
CA GLU A 725 -33.49 -8.61 26.61
C GLU A 725 -33.47 -7.09 26.67
N LEU A 726 -33.31 -6.43 25.51
CA LEU A 726 -33.20 -4.98 25.41
C LEU A 726 -34.47 -4.29 24.91
N VAL A 727 -35.48 -5.05 24.54
CA VAL A 727 -36.76 -4.49 24.07
C VAL A 727 -37.64 -4.12 25.27
N PRO A 728 -38.21 -2.91 25.33
CA PRO A 728 -39.13 -2.51 26.38
C PRO A 728 -40.36 -3.43 26.49
N ALA A 729 -40.87 -3.61 27.69
CA ALA A 729 -42.04 -4.44 27.91
C ALA A 729 -43.26 -3.95 27.08
N GLY A 730 -43.99 -4.90 26.51
CA GLY A 730 -45.16 -4.58 25.70
C GLY A 730 -44.89 -4.26 24.22
N TRP A 731 -43.62 -4.16 23.81
CA TRP A 731 -43.29 -3.97 22.40
C TRP A 731 -43.46 -5.26 21.61
N ARG A 732 -43.90 -5.13 20.35
CA ARG A 732 -44.00 -6.25 19.43
C ARG A 732 -42.61 -6.55 18.86
N VAL A 733 -42.11 -7.77 19.07
CA VAL A 733 -40.81 -8.26 18.58
C VAL A 733 -41.01 -9.27 17.47
N GLU A 734 -40.46 -9.03 16.31
CA GLU A 734 -40.47 -9.97 15.19
C GLU A 734 -39.07 -10.30 14.74
N PHE A 735 -38.83 -11.57 14.36
CA PHE A 735 -37.56 -12.07 13.86
C PHE A 735 -37.75 -12.98 12.66
N ARG A 736 -36.90 -12.77 11.63
CA ARG A 736 -36.78 -13.66 10.49
C ARG A 736 -35.29 -14.00 10.32
N GLY A 737 -34.93 -15.26 10.64
CA GLY A 737 -33.55 -15.71 10.53
C GLY A 737 -32.56 -14.89 11.37
N TYR A 738 -31.73 -14.14 10.71
CA TYR A 738 -30.66 -13.33 11.31
C TYR A 738 -31.11 -11.92 11.75
N VAL A 739 -32.24 -11.44 11.24
CA VAL A 739 -32.66 -10.04 11.41
C VAL A 739 -34.00 -9.97 12.13
N GLY A 740 -34.15 -9.00 13.02
CA GLY A 740 -35.39 -8.70 13.70
C GLY A 740 -35.64 -7.21 13.87
N TYR A 741 -36.84 -6.89 14.32
CA TYR A 741 -37.20 -5.55 14.74
C TYR A 741 -38.17 -5.59 15.94
N ALA A 742 -38.26 -4.49 16.66
CA ALA A 742 -39.29 -4.29 17.68
C ALA A 742 -39.94 -2.90 17.54
N LEU A 743 -41.25 -2.86 17.69
CA LEU A 743 -42.06 -1.66 17.59
C LEU A 743 -42.90 -1.44 18.86
N PRO A 744 -43.12 -0.20 19.27
CA PRO A 744 -44.00 0.09 20.41
C PRO A 744 -45.46 -0.27 20.11
N PRO A 745 -46.30 -0.43 21.15
CA PRO A 745 -47.71 -0.71 21.00
C PRO A 745 -48.40 0.37 20.15
N GLY A 746 -49.22 -0.05 19.19
CA GLY A 746 -49.98 0.85 18.34
C GLY A 746 -49.31 1.39 17.08
N ARG A 747 -48.06 0.97 16.85
CA ARG A 747 -47.31 1.27 15.60
C ARG A 747 -47.10 0.05 14.73
#